data_ba8a65179811dc506ef67edd8491ac55
#
_entry.id   ba8a65179811dc506ef67edd8491ac55
#
_cell.length_a   1.000
_cell.length_b   1.000
_cell.length_c   1.000
_cell.angle_alpha   90.00
_cell.angle_beta   90.00
_cell.angle_gamma   90.00
#
_symmetry.space_group_name_H-M   'P 1'
#
loop_
_entity.id
_entity.type
_entity.pdbx_description
1 polymer ?
#
loop_
_entity_poly.entity_id
_entity_poly.type
_entity_poly.pdbx_seq_one_letter_code
_entity_poly.pdbx_strand_id
1 'polypeptide(L)'
;MNEEKTNLETGLTSNQVEQRIQAGEVNKAVDDQFKTNKQIIRENMFTYFNLIFLVLSILLIFVGAYKDLTFLPVIVLNTVIGIVQEIRAKKILSKLNVMNTTEIVALRDSKEEKVPIEKLVKGDLVLLKTGDQIPADGKVVKGNIRVNESLLTGESDEITKEVGDDLMSGSFVVSGSAYMQLEKVGKESYISKLTIKAKAMGSREQSEMVRSINKLIKWVGIIIIPLGIALFSMSFFVNHMSLYRSIVSMEAAIIGMIPEGLYLLTTIALALSAVRLARKQVMLHDMKSVETLARVNVLCVDKTGTITEPKMSVERAVVSKNFKGNNLDQLIGDFAASMPADNATMKAIHEHFTENSGKQASGILPFTSVNKYSGVIFDDRTLLIGAPEMVLRDQFEQYKDEFERYAATGYRVLIVANYPGVLTEDDSQLTKPVEVYGYILLSNPIRKEAKDTFEYFAKQGVEIKVISGDNPVTVSRVAKQAGIKNADKYIDAQEIPDDGYEDAVKNYSVFGRVKPEQKRKFVKALQNLGNTVAMTGDGVNDILAMKKADCSIAMASGNSAAVQASQVVLLDSNFAKMPQVVNEGRQVVNNIQRSASLFLVKNIFSFLMAIFSLIMVINYPLQPSQITLISAFTIGLPSFLLALESNHNRIRGQFIPNVLARAIPGGVTDMLAVSILVVAGGYISLDHNDVGTTATLLLVAVGAMVLYHISAPLNKFRALVMFISFLGLLLAIIFLHDLFSLTIISDKAIFVLLVLFCAATTIFRWLSRILDGVQEVLVVFDQKGKNMTFAELHEAYQRGRKSVW
;
A
#
# COMPACT_ATOMS: atom_id res chain seq x y z
N MET A 1 -12.61 32.43 32.74
CA MET A 1 -12.29 33.33 31.60
C MET A 1 -13.56 33.35 30.76
N ASN A 2 -14.16 34.56 30.56
CA ASN A 2 -15.32 34.68 29.69
C ASN A 2 -14.91 34.20 28.29
N GLU A 3 -15.61 33.19 27.73
CA GLU A 3 -15.49 32.82 26.32
C GLU A 3 -15.95 34.02 25.49
N GLU A 4 -14.98 34.81 24.99
CA GLU A 4 -15.27 35.85 24.01
C GLU A 4 -15.81 35.10 22.76
N LYS A 5 -17.09 35.35 22.48
CA LYS A 5 -17.74 34.82 21.28
C LYS A 5 -17.04 35.34 20.04
N THR A 6 -16.67 34.45 19.13
CA THR A 6 -16.14 34.86 17.82
C THR A 6 -17.13 35.75 17.09
N ASN A 7 -16.71 36.90 16.60
CA ASN A 7 -17.56 37.75 15.77
C ASN A 7 -17.73 37.07 14.38
N LEU A 8 -18.99 36.85 13.99
CA LEU A 8 -19.33 36.16 12.75
C LEU A 8 -19.01 36.97 11.47
N GLU A 9 -18.77 38.27 11.58
CA GLU A 9 -18.43 39.13 10.45
C GLU A 9 -16.92 39.31 10.26
N THR A 10 -16.16 39.23 11.34
CA THR A 10 -14.71 39.52 11.31
C THR A 10 -13.83 38.30 11.53
N GLY A 11 -14.39 37.23 12.08
CA GLY A 11 -13.63 36.08 12.55
C GLY A 11 -12.80 36.38 13.79
N LEU A 12 -11.81 35.51 14.08
CA LEU A 12 -10.83 35.72 15.14
C LEU A 12 -9.76 36.74 14.68
N THR A 13 -9.31 37.58 15.61
CA THR A 13 -8.15 38.46 15.38
C THR A 13 -6.85 37.66 15.52
N SER A 14 -5.79 38.11 14.85
CA SER A 14 -4.44 37.51 14.95
C SER A 14 -3.98 37.33 16.40
N ASN A 15 -4.29 38.29 17.29
CA ASN A 15 -3.96 38.21 18.71
C ASN A 15 -4.73 37.10 19.45
N GLN A 16 -6.01 36.90 19.12
CA GLN A 16 -6.84 35.81 19.67
C GLN A 16 -6.33 34.45 19.17
N VAL A 17 -5.95 34.36 17.90
CA VAL A 17 -5.38 33.12 17.33
C VAL A 17 -4.08 32.76 18.08
N GLU A 18 -3.19 33.74 18.35
CA GLU A 18 -1.94 33.47 19.06
C GLU A 18 -2.18 33.03 20.51
N GLN A 19 -3.14 33.67 21.20
CA GLN A 19 -3.58 33.23 22.55
C GLN A 19 -4.10 31.78 22.56
N ARG A 20 -4.90 31.39 21.56
CA ARG A 20 -5.40 30.01 21.43
C ARG A 20 -4.27 29.02 21.16
N ILE A 21 -3.28 29.38 20.34
CA ILE A 21 -2.09 28.57 20.10
C ILE A 21 -1.31 28.35 21.39
N GLN A 22 -1.09 29.42 22.19
CA GLN A 22 -0.40 29.33 23.48
C GLN A 22 -1.18 28.49 24.52
N ALA A 23 -2.51 28.55 24.49
CA ALA A 23 -3.39 27.72 25.30
C ALA A 23 -3.44 26.25 24.86
N GLY A 24 -2.83 25.89 23.71
CA GLY A 24 -2.85 24.54 23.18
C GLY A 24 -4.16 24.15 22.47
N GLU A 25 -5.05 25.11 22.23
CA GLU A 25 -6.36 24.93 21.56
C GLU A 25 -6.21 24.92 20.03
N VAL A 26 -5.30 24.09 19.53
CA VAL A 26 -4.93 23.98 18.10
C VAL A 26 -5.41 22.63 17.57
N ASN A 27 -5.88 22.59 16.34
CA ASN A 27 -6.33 21.37 15.67
C ASN A 27 -5.17 20.47 15.23
N LYS A 28 -4.21 20.23 16.13
CA LYS A 28 -3.13 19.28 15.88
C LYS A 28 -3.70 17.87 15.78
N ALA A 29 -3.41 17.20 14.67
CA ALA A 29 -3.72 15.79 14.51
C ALA A 29 -3.17 14.98 15.69
N VAL A 30 -3.98 14.10 16.27
CA VAL A 30 -3.56 13.17 17.35
C VAL A 30 -2.60 12.12 16.81
N ASP A 31 -2.50 12.05 15.49
CA ASP A 31 -1.66 11.12 14.78
C ASP A 31 -0.34 11.77 14.34
N ASP A 32 0.64 11.77 15.23
CA ASP A 32 2.01 11.61 14.77
C ASP A 32 2.07 10.20 14.15
N GLN A 33 1.83 10.10 12.83
CA GLN A 33 1.95 8.85 12.06
C GLN A 33 3.35 8.23 12.24
N PHE A 34 4.28 8.99 12.76
CA PHE A 34 5.67 8.63 12.95
C PHE A 34 6.01 8.45 14.42
N LYS A 35 6.66 7.33 14.72
CA LYS A 35 7.24 7.07 16.05
C LYS A 35 8.20 8.18 16.45
N THR A 36 8.27 8.53 17.72
CA THR A 36 9.31 9.45 18.23
C THR A 36 10.71 8.84 18.09
N ASN A 37 11.76 9.66 17.99
CA ASN A 37 13.13 9.13 17.94
C ASN A 37 13.45 8.26 19.16
N LYS A 38 12.92 8.62 20.33
CA LYS A 38 13.07 7.84 21.58
C LYS A 38 12.38 6.48 21.47
N GLN A 39 11.21 6.41 20.85
CA GLN A 39 10.52 5.14 20.59
C GLN A 39 11.29 4.27 19.61
N ILE A 40 11.80 4.85 18.50
CA ILE A 40 12.61 4.12 17.52
C ILE A 40 13.83 3.50 18.19
N ILE A 41 14.57 4.27 18.98
CA ILE A 41 15.75 3.77 19.71
C ILE A 41 15.33 2.65 20.67
N ARG A 42 14.29 2.87 21.48
CA ARG A 42 13.83 1.88 22.46
C ARG A 42 13.38 0.58 21.79
N GLU A 43 12.59 0.64 20.72
CA GLU A 43 12.06 -0.55 20.03
C GLU A 43 13.15 -1.35 19.32
N ASN A 44 14.19 -0.70 18.79
CA ASN A 44 15.32 -1.39 18.16
C ASN A 44 16.32 -1.95 19.18
N MET A 45 16.50 -1.30 20.34
CA MET A 45 17.41 -1.78 21.38
C MET A 45 16.79 -2.92 22.21
N PHE A 46 15.55 -2.79 22.66
CA PHE A 46 14.88 -3.75 23.56
C PHE A 46 13.99 -4.72 22.76
N THR A 47 14.58 -5.41 21.78
CA THR A 47 13.93 -6.54 21.13
C THR A 47 14.04 -7.79 22.00
N TYR A 48 13.11 -8.73 21.83
CA TYR A 48 13.16 -10.02 22.51
C TYR A 48 14.50 -10.75 22.29
N PHE A 49 15.01 -10.76 21.08
CA PHE A 49 16.27 -11.41 20.75
C PHE A 49 17.49 -10.66 21.31
N ASN A 50 17.50 -9.32 21.30
CA ASN A 50 18.59 -8.56 21.90
C ASN A 50 18.70 -8.85 23.41
N LEU A 51 17.57 -9.10 24.10
CA LEU A 51 17.58 -9.52 25.50
C LEU A 51 18.19 -10.92 25.66
N ILE A 52 17.84 -11.88 24.79
CA ILE A 52 18.46 -13.22 24.79
C ILE A 52 19.98 -13.10 24.57
N PHE A 53 20.42 -12.35 23.56
CA PHE A 53 21.84 -12.14 23.28
C PHE A 53 22.58 -11.49 24.46
N LEU A 54 21.92 -10.56 25.16
CA LEU A 54 22.51 -9.97 26.37
C LEU A 54 22.74 -11.03 27.44
N VAL A 55 21.78 -11.91 27.69
CA VAL A 55 21.88 -13.02 28.65
C VAL A 55 23.00 -13.98 28.22
N LEU A 56 23.04 -14.40 26.98
CA LEU A 56 24.10 -15.26 26.42
C LEU A 56 25.47 -14.61 26.56
N SER A 57 25.61 -13.31 26.22
CA SER A 57 26.88 -12.60 26.42
C SER A 57 27.36 -12.60 27.85
N ILE A 58 26.46 -12.43 28.81
CA ILE A 58 26.80 -12.48 30.25
C ILE A 58 27.29 -13.88 30.61
N LEU A 59 26.65 -14.93 30.11
CA LEU A 59 27.04 -16.33 30.40
C LEU A 59 28.44 -16.62 29.78
N LEU A 60 28.75 -16.20 28.56
CA LEU A 60 30.08 -16.37 27.94
C LEU A 60 31.18 -15.61 28.72
N ILE A 61 30.89 -14.37 29.14
CA ILE A 61 31.81 -13.60 29.98
C ILE A 61 32.08 -14.33 31.31
N PHE A 62 31.02 -14.86 31.93
CA PHE A 62 31.12 -15.58 33.21
C PHE A 62 32.03 -16.81 33.13
N VAL A 63 31.98 -17.56 32.00
CA VAL A 63 32.86 -18.76 31.81
C VAL A 63 34.18 -18.42 31.12
N GLY A 64 34.48 -17.16 30.81
CA GLY A 64 35.74 -16.71 30.17
C GLY A 64 35.84 -16.99 28.67
N ALA A 65 34.71 -17.25 27.98
CA ALA A 65 34.67 -17.57 26.55
C ALA A 65 34.65 -16.30 25.67
N TYR A 66 35.61 -15.41 25.83
CA TYR A 66 35.63 -14.08 25.14
C TYR A 66 35.69 -14.17 23.60
N LYS A 67 36.31 -15.21 23.06
CA LYS A 67 36.38 -15.43 21.59
C LYS A 67 34.99 -15.67 20.98
N ASP A 68 34.08 -16.25 21.73
CA ASP A 68 32.72 -16.59 21.27
C ASP A 68 31.79 -15.37 21.27
N LEU A 69 32.20 -14.20 21.77
CA LEU A 69 31.45 -12.94 21.70
C LEU A 69 31.49 -12.28 20.29
N THR A 70 32.01 -12.93 19.26
CA THR A 70 32.11 -12.42 17.88
C THR A 70 30.75 -12.03 17.27
N PHE A 71 29.63 -12.55 17.76
CA PHE A 71 28.29 -12.16 17.32
C PHE A 71 27.88 -10.77 17.83
N LEU A 72 28.43 -10.31 18.96
CA LEU A 72 28.02 -9.07 19.63
C LEU A 72 28.27 -7.82 18.76
N PRO A 73 29.44 -7.61 18.13
CA PRO A 73 29.67 -6.53 17.19
C PRO A 73 28.66 -6.52 16.05
N VAL A 74 28.26 -7.70 15.53
CA VAL A 74 27.30 -7.82 14.44
C VAL A 74 25.92 -7.34 14.89
N ILE A 75 25.47 -7.72 16.10
CA ILE A 75 24.17 -7.31 16.66
C ILE A 75 24.15 -5.79 16.93
N VAL A 76 25.23 -5.27 17.55
CA VAL A 76 25.34 -3.82 17.80
C VAL A 76 25.31 -3.04 16.48
N LEU A 77 26.07 -3.46 15.48
CA LEU A 77 26.08 -2.83 14.17
C LEU A 77 24.69 -2.87 13.50
N ASN A 78 24.03 -4.03 13.52
CA ASN A 78 22.67 -4.20 12.99
C ASN A 78 21.68 -3.27 13.70
N THR A 79 21.74 -3.17 15.03
CA THR A 79 20.88 -2.29 15.83
C THR A 79 21.11 -0.81 15.47
N VAL A 80 22.38 -0.38 15.37
CA VAL A 80 22.75 1.00 15.00
C VAL A 80 22.28 1.32 13.57
N ILE A 81 22.52 0.43 12.62
CA ILE A 81 22.06 0.60 11.23
C ILE A 81 20.54 0.73 11.19
N GLY A 82 19.80 -0.11 11.92
CA GLY A 82 18.34 -0.05 12.01
C GLY A 82 17.84 1.30 12.53
N ILE A 83 18.37 1.75 13.65
CA ILE A 83 18.02 3.05 14.25
C ILE A 83 18.29 4.21 13.28
N VAL A 84 19.48 4.26 12.69
CA VAL A 84 19.87 5.34 11.76
C VAL A 84 18.97 5.35 10.53
N GLN A 85 18.68 4.19 9.97
CA GLN A 85 17.84 4.08 8.76
C GLN A 85 16.38 4.45 9.05
N GLU A 86 15.80 3.99 10.18
CA GLU A 86 14.42 4.31 10.55
C GLU A 86 14.26 5.81 10.87
N ILE A 87 15.25 6.44 11.52
CA ILE A 87 15.27 7.89 11.76
C ILE A 87 15.37 8.68 10.45
N ARG A 88 16.24 8.26 9.52
CA ARG A 88 16.35 8.90 8.19
C ARG A 88 15.05 8.78 7.39
N ALA A 89 14.44 7.60 7.34
CA ALA A 89 13.17 7.37 6.68
C ALA A 89 12.06 8.25 7.26
N LYS A 90 11.93 8.29 8.60
CA LYS A 90 11.02 9.19 9.31
C LYS A 90 11.21 10.64 8.88
N LYS A 91 12.45 11.16 8.89
CA LYS A 91 12.75 12.55 8.53
C LYS A 91 12.31 12.91 7.11
N ILE A 92 12.49 11.99 6.16
CA ILE A 92 12.09 12.21 4.76
C ILE A 92 10.57 12.18 4.63
N LEU A 93 9.91 11.18 5.23
CA LEU A 93 8.45 11.03 5.18
C LEU A 93 7.73 12.19 5.89
N SER A 94 8.22 12.64 7.06
CA SER A 94 7.63 13.79 7.76
C SER A 94 7.75 15.09 6.95
N LYS A 95 8.86 15.30 6.24
CA LYS A 95 9.02 16.48 5.37
C LYS A 95 8.00 16.49 4.21
N LEU A 96 7.68 15.32 3.66
CA LEU A 96 6.69 15.20 2.58
C LEU A 96 5.25 15.41 3.07
N ASN A 97 4.91 14.92 4.27
CA ASN A 97 3.61 15.18 4.90
C ASN A 97 3.38 16.68 5.11
N VAL A 98 4.39 17.41 5.57
CA VAL A 98 4.29 18.87 5.75
C VAL A 98 4.07 19.61 4.42
N MET A 99 4.60 19.11 3.31
CA MET A 99 4.39 19.70 1.98
C MET A 99 2.98 19.45 1.40
N ASN A 100 2.22 18.55 1.98
CA ASN A 100 0.90 18.12 1.49
C ASN A 100 -0.22 18.35 2.51
N THR A 101 -0.07 19.34 3.41
CA THR A 101 -1.13 19.72 4.36
C THR A 101 -2.31 20.27 3.60
N THR A 102 -3.49 19.69 3.83
CA THR A 102 -4.76 20.21 3.29
C THR A 102 -5.01 21.58 3.91
N GLU A 103 -5.23 22.58 3.07
CA GLU A 103 -5.59 23.94 3.47
C GLU A 103 -7.10 24.14 3.37
N ILE A 104 -7.68 24.91 4.26
CA ILE A 104 -9.07 25.31 4.23
C ILE A 104 -9.18 26.83 4.42
N VAL A 105 -10.24 27.41 3.87
CA VAL A 105 -10.45 28.86 4.00
C VAL A 105 -11.01 29.17 5.38
N ALA A 106 -10.31 30.01 6.14
CA ALA A 106 -10.76 30.54 7.42
C ALA A 106 -10.92 32.06 7.35
N LEU A 107 -11.95 32.58 8.02
CA LEU A 107 -12.17 34.02 8.17
C LEU A 107 -11.43 34.50 9.43
N ARG A 108 -10.40 35.33 9.24
CA ARG A 108 -9.60 35.97 10.31
C ARG A 108 -9.33 37.44 9.97
N ASP A 109 -9.35 38.31 10.94
CA ASP A 109 -9.14 39.76 10.75
C ASP A 109 -9.97 40.36 9.59
N SER A 110 -11.24 39.92 9.45
CA SER A 110 -12.18 40.29 8.34
C SER A 110 -11.69 39.89 6.94
N LYS A 111 -10.76 38.92 6.83
CA LYS A 111 -10.23 38.41 5.55
C LYS A 111 -10.31 36.90 5.48
N GLU A 112 -10.66 36.40 4.31
CA GLU A 112 -10.56 34.97 4.01
C GLU A 112 -9.10 34.63 3.72
N GLU A 113 -8.52 33.73 4.49
CA GLU A 113 -7.16 33.22 4.29
C GLU A 113 -7.16 31.70 4.24
N LYS A 114 -6.26 31.14 3.44
CA LYS A 114 -6.03 29.67 3.42
C LYS A 114 -5.15 29.27 4.58
N VAL A 115 -5.69 28.48 5.48
CA VAL A 115 -5.02 28.01 6.69
C VAL A 115 -4.84 26.48 6.62
N PRO A 116 -3.64 25.94 6.87
CA PRO A 116 -3.47 24.51 7.06
C PRO A 116 -4.36 23.98 8.17
N ILE A 117 -5.06 22.86 7.94
CA ILE A 117 -6.00 22.28 8.92
C ILE A 117 -5.37 22.11 10.31
N GLU A 118 -4.08 21.80 10.38
CA GLU A 118 -3.34 21.60 11.62
C GLU A 118 -3.07 22.92 12.39
N LYS A 119 -3.24 24.09 11.75
CA LYS A 119 -3.07 25.41 12.34
C LYS A 119 -4.39 26.10 12.67
N LEU A 120 -5.51 25.44 12.44
CA LEU A 120 -6.81 25.91 12.90
C LEU A 120 -6.87 25.90 14.42
N VAL A 121 -7.59 26.86 15.01
CA VAL A 121 -7.76 26.97 16.45
C VAL A 121 -9.23 26.90 16.83
N LYS A 122 -9.53 26.62 18.09
CA LYS A 122 -10.88 26.65 18.63
C LYS A 122 -11.47 28.06 18.41
N GLY A 123 -12.71 28.11 17.88
CA GLY A 123 -13.40 29.36 17.58
C GLY A 123 -13.15 29.91 16.17
N ASP A 124 -12.28 29.31 15.35
CA ASP A 124 -12.11 29.71 13.95
C ASP A 124 -13.42 29.56 13.17
N LEU A 125 -13.68 30.51 12.27
CA LEU A 125 -14.75 30.44 11.29
C LEU A 125 -14.20 29.90 9.97
N VAL A 126 -14.63 28.70 9.59
CA VAL A 126 -14.14 27.98 8.43
C VAL A 126 -15.22 27.92 7.36
N LEU A 127 -14.88 28.26 6.12
CA LEU A 127 -15.74 28.12 4.96
C LEU A 127 -15.60 26.69 4.39
N LEU A 128 -16.67 25.92 4.51
CA LEU A 128 -16.80 24.58 3.94
C LEU A 128 -17.46 24.68 2.56
N LYS A 129 -16.92 23.92 1.59
CA LYS A 129 -17.42 23.81 0.22
C LYS A 129 -17.61 22.35 -0.15
N THR A 130 -18.36 22.10 -1.20
CA THR A 130 -18.51 20.75 -1.77
C THR A 130 -17.17 20.08 -1.96
N GLY A 131 -17.02 18.89 -1.39
CA GLY A 131 -15.80 18.08 -1.44
C GLY A 131 -14.84 18.29 -0.28
N ASP A 132 -15.06 19.27 0.59
CA ASP A 132 -14.23 19.46 1.78
C ASP A 132 -14.54 18.41 2.85
N GLN A 133 -13.51 17.98 3.55
CA GLN A 133 -13.68 17.21 4.78
C GLN A 133 -13.81 18.17 5.96
N ILE A 134 -14.74 17.90 6.87
CA ILE A 134 -14.92 18.67 8.10
C ILE A 134 -13.68 18.47 9.00
N PRO A 135 -12.91 19.56 9.26
CA PRO A 135 -11.58 19.46 9.87
C PRO A 135 -11.60 19.21 11.39
N ALA A 136 -12.65 19.65 12.06
CA ALA A 136 -12.83 19.57 13.50
C ALA A 136 -14.33 19.62 13.82
N ASP A 137 -14.76 19.32 15.07
CA ASP A 137 -16.17 19.40 15.42
C ASP A 137 -16.58 20.86 15.65
N GLY A 138 -17.80 21.22 15.24
CA GLY A 138 -18.33 22.57 15.41
C GLY A 138 -19.76 22.69 14.91
N LYS A 139 -20.20 23.93 14.70
CA LYS A 139 -21.58 24.25 14.30
C LYS A 139 -21.66 25.07 13.04
N VAL A 140 -22.69 24.84 12.25
CA VAL A 140 -23.04 25.70 11.12
C VAL A 140 -23.51 27.06 11.67
N VAL A 141 -22.87 28.14 11.21
CA VAL A 141 -23.21 29.53 11.64
C VAL A 141 -23.82 30.35 10.51
N LYS A 142 -23.57 29.97 9.25
CA LYS A 142 -24.14 30.65 8.07
C LYS A 142 -24.18 29.72 6.88
N GLY A 143 -25.27 29.69 6.11
CA GLY A 143 -25.45 28.81 4.93
C GLY A 143 -26.10 27.48 5.29
N ASN A 144 -26.14 26.60 4.30
CA ASN A 144 -26.58 25.21 4.46
C ASN A 144 -25.69 24.28 3.63
N ILE A 145 -25.50 23.06 4.12
CA ILE A 145 -24.72 22.02 3.44
C ILE A 145 -25.34 20.65 3.62
N ARG A 146 -25.12 19.79 2.66
CA ARG A 146 -25.42 18.35 2.79
C ARG A 146 -24.10 17.62 3.06
N VAL A 147 -24.09 16.83 4.11
CA VAL A 147 -22.91 16.09 4.56
C VAL A 147 -23.18 14.59 4.51
N ASN A 148 -22.11 13.83 4.27
CA ASN A 148 -22.12 12.39 4.39
C ASN A 148 -21.30 11.99 5.62
N GLU A 149 -21.95 11.34 6.57
CA GLU A 149 -21.34 10.89 7.83
C GLU A 149 -21.00 9.39 7.83
N SER A 150 -21.00 8.74 6.67
CA SER A 150 -20.77 7.29 6.53
C SER A 150 -19.46 6.79 7.11
N LEU A 151 -18.43 7.64 7.15
CA LEU A 151 -17.15 7.31 7.77
C LEU A 151 -17.24 7.16 9.30
N LEU A 152 -18.25 7.75 9.90
CA LEU A 152 -18.48 7.79 11.35
C LEU A 152 -19.57 6.81 11.78
N THR A 153 -20.68 6.79 11.04
CA THR A 153 -21.90 6.02 11.37
C THR A 153 -21.96 4.68 10.65
N GLY A 154 -21.30 4.56 9.51
CA GLY A 154 -21.44 3.41 8.59
C GLY A 154 -22.65 3.49 7.65
N GLU A 155 -23.52 4.49 7.81
CA GLU A 155 -24.69 4.74 6.97
C GLU A 155 -24.34 5.74 5.87
N SER A 156 -24.77 5.47 4.64
CA SER A 156 -24.41 6.27 3.45
C SER A 156 -25.36 7.42 3.14
N ASP A 157 -26.34 7.67 4.00
CA ASP A 157 -27.35 8.70 3.77
C ASP A 157 -26.75 10.10 3.90
N GLU A 158 -27.17 10.97 2.99
CA GLU A 158 -26.78 12.37 3.00
C GLU A 158 -27.71 13.14 3.94
N ILE A 159 -27.12 13.87 4.89
CA ILE A 159 -27.86 14.63 5.92
C ILE A 159 -27.73 16.13 5.61
N THR A 160 -28.86 16.83 5.51
CA THR A 160 -28.86 18.29 5.40
C THR A 160 -28.58 18.90 6.77
N LYS A 161 -27.66 19.84 6.84
CA LYS A 161 -27.28 20.61 8.03
C LYS A 161 -27.57 22.07 7.80
N GLU A 162 -28.33 22.66 8.72
CA GLU A 162 -28.74 24.06 8.73
C GLU A 162 -28.04 24.83 9.84
N VAL A 163 -28.25 26.14 9.89
CA VAL A 163 -27.67 27.02 10.93
C VAL A 163 -28.04 26.54 12.33
N GLY A 164 -27.03 26.27 13.15
CA GLY A 164 -27.17 25.75 14.52
C GLY A 164 -26.90 24.24 14.63
N ASP A 165 -26.89 23.50 13.53
CA ASP A 165 -26.64 22.05 13.53
C ASP A 165 -25.16 21.73 13.79
N ASP A 166 -24.93 20.59 14.47
CA ASP A 166 -23.62 20.08 14.76
C ASP A 166 -22.99 19.41 13.52
N LEU A 167 -21.73 19.73 13.28
CA LEU A 167 -20.88 19.12 12.28
C LEU A 167 -19.77 18.31 12.94
N MET A 168 -19.65 17.05 12.58
CA MET A 168 -18.65 16.14 13.14
C MET A 168 -17.40 16.04 12.26
N SER A 169 -16.23 16.13 12.87
CA SER A 169 -14.94 15.94 12.19
C SER A 169 -14.86 14.56 11.54
N GLY A 170 -14.31 14.52 10.31
CA GLY A 170 -14.23 13.29 9.53
C GLY A 170 -15.37 13.05 8.55
N SER A 171 -16.52 13.72 8.70
CA SER A 171 -17.56 13.79 7.67
C SER A 171 -17.11 14.66 6.50
N PHE A 172 -17.79 14.58 5.37
CA PHE A 172 -17.45 15.39 4.20
C PHE A 172 -18.68 16.04 3.56
N VAL A 173 -18.45 17.20 2.95
CA VAL A 173 -19.51 17.99 2.31
C VAL A 173 -19.79 17.41 0.92
N VAL A 174 -21.04 17.00 0.69
CA VAL A 174 -21.51 16.46 -0.61
C VAL A 174 -21.98 17.58 -1.53
N SER A 175 -22.67 18.56 -0.97
CA SER A 175 -23.19 19.73 -1.74
C SER A 175 -23.44 20.93 -0.84
N GLY A 176 -23.44 22.12 -1.44
CA GLY A 176 -23.67 23.40 -0.76
C GLY A 176 -22.38 24.03 -0.22
N SER A 177 -22.53 25.13 0.49
CA SER A 177 -21.44 25.83 1.19
C SER A 177 -21.97 26.48 2.48
N ALA A 178 -21.16 26.42 3.55
CA ALA A 178 -21.52 27.03 4.82
C ALA A 178 -20.26 27.48 5.58
N TYR A 179 -20.44 28.52 6.43
CA TYR A 179 -19.46 28.84 7.45
C TYR A 179 -19.74 28.00 8.70
N MET A 180 -18.70 27.41 9.23
CA MET A 180 -18.69 26.60 10.43
C MET A 180 -17.80 27.26 11.49
N GLN A 181 -18.25 27.30 12.73
CA GLN A 181 -17.43 27.69 13.88
C GLN A 181 -16.90 26.44 14.57
N LEU A 182 -15.58 26.36 14.76
CA LEU A 182 -14.91 25.23 15.40
C LEU A 182 -15.09 25.28 16.92
N GLU A 183 -15.64 24.20 17.51
CA GLU A 183 -15.84 24.07 18.97
C GLU A 183 -14.85 23.13 19.63
N LYS A 184 -14.54 21.97 18.99
CA LYS A 184 -13.64 20.95 19.53
C LYS A 184 -12.55 20.65 18.50
N VAL A 185 -11.30 20.97 18.86
CA VAL A 185 -10.14 20.84 17.98
C VAL A 185 -9.15 19.79 18.51
N GLY A 186 -8.28 19.29 17.67
CA GLY A 186 -7.22 18.36 18.04
C GLY A 186 -7.74 17.10 18.74
N LYS A 187 -7.26 16.81 19.95
CA LYS A 187 -7.61 15.58 20.71
C LYS A 187 -9.09 15.53 21.14
N GLU A 188 -9.77 16.66 21.18
CA GLU A 188 -11.16 16.76 21.59
C GLU A 188 -12.14 16.46 20.48
N SER A 189 -11.71 16.51 19.21
CA SER A 189 -12.55 16.21 18.07
C SER A 189 -13.01 14.74 18.05
N TYR A 190 -14.16 14.49 17.45
CA TYR A 190 -14.77 13.16 17.38
C TYR A 190 -13.88 12.14 16.67
N ILE A 191 -13.33 12.50 15.51
CA ILE A 191 -12.43 11.63 14.75
C ILE A 191 -11.16 11.29 15.53
N SER A 192 -10.61 12.25 16.29
CA SER A 192 -9.44 12.02 17.14
C SER A 192 -9.74 11.06 18.29
N LYS A 193 -10.89 11.19 18.94
CA LYS A 193 -11.33 10.25 19.98
C LYS A 193 -11.54 8.84 19.44
N LEU A 194 -12.13 8.73 18.23
CA LEU A 194 -12.31 7.44 17.55
C LEU A 194 -10.94 6.80 17.24
N THR A 195 -10.00 7.60 16.73
CA THR A 195 -8.63 7.17 16.41
C THR A 195 -7.87 6.71 17.65
N ILE A 196 -8.00 7.41 18.78
CA ILE A 196 -7.40 7.02 20.06
C ILE A 196 -7.99 5.68 20.54
N LYS A 197 -9.32 5.51 20.47
CA LYS A 197 -9.98 4.24 20.84
C LYS A 197 -9.52 3.09 19.94
N ALA A 198 -9.45 3.28 18.63
CA ALA A 198 -8.98 2.27 17.69
C ALA A 198 -7.51 1.87 17.96
N LYS A 199 -6.66 2.83 18.31
CA LYS A 199 -5.27 2.57 18.73
C LYS A 199 -5.17 1.80 20.03
N ALA A 200 -6.02 2.11 21.01
CA ALA A 200 -6.06 1.40 22.29
C ALA A 200 -6.52 -0.07 22.13
N MET A 201 -7.36 -0.36 21.14
CA MET A 201 -7.78 -1.72 20.79
C MET A 201 -6.71 -2.54 20.06
N GLY A 202 -5.54 -1.99 19.76
CA GLY A 202 -4.36 -2.73 19.31
C GLY A 202 -4.38 -3.27 17.88
N SER A 203 -5.32 -2.87 17.03
CA SER A 203 -5.43 -3.35 15.67
C SER A 203 -4.78 -2.44 14.63
N ARG A 204 -3.45 -2.26 14.69
CA ARG A 204 -2.72 -1.97 13.45
C ARG A 204 -2.68 -3.27 12.65
N GLU A 205 -3.46 -3.40 11.63
CA GLU A 205 -3.34 -4.50 10.67
C GLU A 205 -1.92 -4.47 10.07
N GLN A 206 -1.11 -5.45 10.45
CA GLN A 206 0.23 -5.63 9.86
C GLN A 206 0.09 -6.25 8.48
N SER A 207 1.03 -5.97 7.57
CA SER A 207 1.09 -6.65 6.28
C SER A 207 1.22 -8.17 6.44
N GLU A 208 0.79 -8.96 5.45
CA GLU A 208 0.85 -10.43 5.50
C GLU A 208 2.28 -10.91 5.75
N MET A 209 3.24 -10.32 5.05
CA MET A 209 4.65 -10.65 5.19
C MET A 209 5.17 -10.34 6.59
N VAL A 210 4.92 -9.13 7.11
CA VAL A 210 5.38 -8.72 8.46
C VAL A 210 4.70 -9.57 9.54
N ARG A 211 3.40 -9.87 9.39
CA ARG A 211 2.66 -10.77 10.30
C ARG A 211 3.26 -12.18 10.30
N SER A 212 3.59 -12.69 9.13
CA SER A 212 4.17 -14.01 8.94
C SER A 212 5.56 -14.10 9.56
N ILE A 213 6.40 -13.08 9.36
CA ILE A 213 7.73 -12.97 9.98
C ILE A 213 7.60 -12.89 11.51
N ASN A 214 6.71 -12.04 12.03
CA ASN A 214 6.48 -11.92 13.47
C ASN A 214 5.98 -13.22 14.11
N LYS A 215 5.12 -13.97 13.39
CA LYS A 215 4.64 -15.28 13.83
C LYS A 215 5.80 -16.30 13.90
N LEU A 216 6.65 -16.32 12.87
CA LEU A 216 7.85 -17.16 12.85
C LEU A 216 8.78 -16.82 14.03
N ILE A 217 9.11 -15.54 14.20
CA ILE A 217 9.96 -15.03 15.30
C ILE A 217 9.41 -15.45 16.66
N LYS A 218 8.09 -15.32 16.86
CA LYS A 218 7.42 -15.71 18.11
C LYS A 218 7.58 -17.19 18.40
N TRP A 219 7.34 -18.06 17.40
CA TRP A 219 7.47 -19.51 17.55
C TRP A 219 8.91 -19.92 17.83
N VAL A 220 9.87 -19.40 17.08
CA VAL A 220 11.30 -19.62 17.29
C VAL A 220 11.68 -19.20 18.71
N GLY A 221 11.24 -18.00 19.14
CA GLY A 221 11.55 -17.49 20.49
C GLY A 221 11.00 -18.36 21.63
N ILE A 222 9.82 -18.97 21.45
CA ILE A 222 9.24 -19.88 22.45
C ILE A 222 10.04 -21.20 22.53
N ILE A 223 10.47 -21.74 21.38
CA ILE A 223 11.13 -23.04 21.28
C ILE A 223 12.59 -22.98 21.76
N ILE A 224 13.29 -21.89 21.51
CA ILE A 224 14.72 -21.73 21.85
C ILE A 224 15.01 -21.95 23.33
N ILE A 225 14.16 -21.45 24.23
CA ILE A 225 14.41 -21.51 25.67
C ILE A 225 14.41 -22.96 26.20
N PRO A 226 13.33 -23.77 26.03
CA PRO A 226 13.32 -25.15 26.50
C PRO A 226 14.39 -26.01 25.81
N LEU A 227 14.66 -25.75 24.52
CA LEU A 227 15.67 -26.51 23.78
C LEU A 227 17.09 -26.19 24.28
N GLY A 228 17.38 -24.93 24.60
CA GLY A 228 18.64 -24.49 25.18
C GLY A 228 18.87 -25.14 26.58
N ILE A 229 17.85 -25.10 27.42
CA ILE A 229 17.91 -25.75 28.77
C ILE A 229 18.15 -27.27 28.63
N ALA A 230 17.48 -27.94 27.67
CA ALA A 230 17.68 -29.36 27.43
C ALA A 230 19.09 -29.68 26.97
N LEU A 231 19.65 -28.91 25.99
CA LEU A 231 21.02 -29.06 25.49
C LEU A 231 22.06 -28.83 26.61
N PHE A 232 21.88 -27.80 27.41
CA PHE A 232 22.76 -27.53 28.55
C PHE A 232 22.71 -28.67 29.54
N SER A 233 21.49 -29.09 29.94
CA SER A 233 21.30 -30.19 30.93
C SER A 233 21.90 -31.50 30.43
N MET A 234 21.72 -31.84 29.13
CA MET A 234 22.31 -33.01 28.55
C MET A 234 23.86 -32.94 28.57
N SER A 235 24.43 -31.81 28.10
CA SER A 235 25.90 -31.63 28.03
C SER A 235 26.53 -31.68 29.43
N PHE A 236 25.93 -30.99 30.41
CA PHE A 236 26.50 -30.85 31.75
C PHE A 236 26.27 -32.08 32.62
N PHE A 237 25.00 -32.57 32.75
CA PHE A 237 24.65 -33.64 33.68
C PHE A 237 24.80 -35.06 33.09
N VAL A 238 24.55 -35.22 31.76
CA VAL A 238 24.60 -36.58 31.14
C VAL A 238 25.97 -36.83 30.50
N ASN A 239 26.52 -35.88 29.75
CA ASN A 239 27.80 -36.03 29.10
C ASN A 239 28.99 -35.62 30.00
N HIS A 240 28.72 -35.14 31.23
CA HIS A 240 29.73 -34.73 32.21
C HIS A 240 30.77 -33.74 31.66
N MET A 241 30.34 -32.84 30.77
CA MET A 241 31.23 -31.81 30.21
C MET A 241 31.46 -30.69 31.22
N SER A 242 32.60 -29.98 31.04
CA SER A 242 32.87 -28.78 31.86
C SER A 242 31.79 -27.73 31.63
N LEU A 243 31.55 -26.87 32.66
CA LEU A 243 30.60 -25.76 32.55
C LEU A 243 30.88 -24.88 31.34
N TYR A 244 32.15 -24.58 31.03
CA TYR A 244 32.60 -23.87 29.87
C TYR A 244 32.07 -24.48 28.56
N ARG A 245 32.36 -25.79 28.36
CA ARG A 245 31.93 -26.49 27.13
C ARG A 245 30.43 -26.63 27.01
N SER A 246 29.74 -26.84 28.12
CA SER A 246 28.27 -26.96 28.13
C SER A 246 27.58 -25.67 27.77
N ILE A 247 28.05 -24.51 28.24
CA ILE A 247 27.53 -23.20 27.89
C ILE A 247 27.83 -22.87 26.42
N VAL A 248 29.08 -23.00 26.00
CA VAL A 248 29.49 -22.70 24.59
C VAL A 248 28.71 -23.54 23.57
N SER A 249 28.51 -24.83 23.82
CA SER A 249 27.76 -25.74 22.96
C SER A 249 26.26 -25.39 22.92
N MET A 250 25.63 -25.10 24.06
CA MET A 250 24.26 -24.62 24.11
C MET A 250 24.10 -23.30 23.34
N GLU A 251 24.99 -22.34 23.57
CA GLU A 251 24.88 -21.01 22.95
C GLU A 251 25.07 -21.05 21.44
N ALA A 252 25.99 -21.88 20.94
CA ALA A 252 26.15 -22.09 19.50
C ALA A 252 24.82 -22.53 18.86
N ALA A 253 24.11 -23.49 19.46
CA ALA A 253 22.80 -23.90 18.97
C ALA A 253 21.77 -22.77 19.01
N ILE A 254 21.71 -22.02 20.11
CA ILE A 254 20.75 -20.91 20.28
C ILE A 254 21.03 -19.79 19.27
N ILE A 255 22.28 -19.33 19.14
CA ILE A 255 22.67 -18.27 18.18
C ILE A 255 22.37 -18.71 16.74
N GLY A 256 22.60 -19.99 16.43
CA GLY A 256 22.24 -20.58 15.15
C GLY A 256 20.74 -20.53 14.82
N MET A 257 19.89 -20.71 15.82
CA MET A 257 18.42 -20.71 15.66
C MET A 257 17.80 -19.33 15.55
N ILE A 258 18.46 -18.25 15.99
CA ILE A 258 17.90 -16.89 15.95
C ILE A 258 18.06 -16.28 14.55
N PRO A 259 16.95 -15.81 13.90
CA PRO A 259 16.98 -15.11 12.62
C PRO A 259 17.33 -13.62 12.78
N GLU A 260 18.56 -13.31 13.18
CA GLU A 260 19.02 -11.99 13.65
C GLU A 260 18.73 -10.84 12.69
N GLY A 261 19.00 -11.02 11.41
CA GLY A 261 18.90 -9.95 10.40
C GLY A 261 17.54 -9.82 9.72
N LEU A 262 16.64 -10.78 9.87
CA LEU A 262 15.43 -10.85 9.05
C LEU A 262 14.46 -9.69 9.32
N TYR A 263 14.20 -9.38 10.59
CA TYR A 263 13.31 -8.28 10.97
C TYR A 263 13.89 -6.92 10.56
N LEU A 264 15.19 -6.72 10.85
CA LEU A 264 15.91 -5.51 10.50
C LEU A 264 15.89 -5.26 8.98
N LEU A 265 16.23 -6.29 8.19
CA LEU A 265 16.27 -6.17 6.74
C LEU A 265 14.89 -5.85 6.15
N THR A 266 13.82 -6.44 6.71
CA THR A 266 12.44 -6.16 6.29
C THR A 266 12.07 -4.71 6.56
N THR A 267 12.35 -4.21 7.76
CA THR A 267 12.05 -2.82 8.14
C THR A 267 12.84 -1.84 7.28
N ILE A 268 14.13 -2.10 7.06
CA ILE A 268 14.98 -1.27 6.20
C ILE A 268 14.48 -1.28 4.76
N ALA A 269 14.15 -2.43 4.20
CA ALA A 269 13.69 -2.55 2.82
C ALA A 269 12.40 -1.77 2.58
N LEU A 270 11.42 -1.86 3.49
CA LEU A 270 10.17 -1.10 3.44
C LEU A 270 10.42 0.42 3.57
N ALA A 271 11.27 0.82 4.52
CA ALA A 271 11.61 2.22 4.73
C ALA A 271 12.33 2.85 3.52
N LEU A 272 13.30 2.14 2.94
CA LEU A 272 13.99 2.59 1.73
C LEU A 272 13.06 2.68 0.52
N SER A 273 12.11 1.74 0.39
CA SER A 273 11.10 1.77 -0.66
C SER A 273 10.21 3.01 -0.53
N ALA A 274 9.72 3.31 0.68
CA ALA A 274 8.93 4.50 0.94
C ALA A 274 9.71 5.78 0.57
N VAL A 275 11.01 5.85 0.90
CA VAL A 275 11.88 6.98 0.51
C VAL A 275 12.06 7.07 -1.01
N ARG A 276 12.24 5.94 -1.71
CA ARG A 276 12.36 5.94 -3.19
C ARG A 276 11.07 6.38 -3.87
N LEU A 277 9.91 5.91 -3.38
CA LEU A 277 8.60 6.33 -3.88
C LEU A 277 8.35 7.82 -3.62
N ALA A 278 8.70 8.29 -2.43
CA ALA A 278 8.60 9.70 -2.05
C ALA A 278 9.40 10.63 -3.00
N ARG A 279 10.63 10.24 -3.38
CA ARG A 279 11.42 10.98 -4.38
C ARG A 279 10.77 11.00 -5.77
N LYS A 280 9.92 10.03 -6.06
CA LYS A 280 9.14 9.94 -7.30
C LYS A 280 7.78 10.64 -7.20
N GLN A 281 7.56 11.46 -6.18
CA GLN A 281 6.29 12.15 -5.93
C GLN A 281 5.13 11.19 -5.64
N VAL A 282 5.40 10.07 -4.95
CA VAL A 282 4.39 9.14 -4.45
C VAL A 282 4.46 9.11 -2.93
N MET A 283 3.38 9.50 -2.27
CA MET A 283 3.26 9.47 -0.82
C MET A 283 2.54 8.20 -0.37
N LEU A 284 3.03 7.61 0.70
CA LEU A 284 2.42 6.45 1.35
C LEU A 284 1.90 6.86 2.73
N HIS A 285 0.62 6.68 2.96
CA HIS A 285 0.02 6.80 4.29
C HIS A 285 0.24 5.54 5.14
N ASP A 286 0.40 4.38 4.48
CA ASP A 286 0.69 3.10 5.14
C ASP A 286 1.77 2.32 4.35
N MET A 287 2.83 1.89 5.05
CA MET A 287 3.90 1.08 4.44
C MET A 287 3.42 -0.32 3.99
N LYS A 288 2.31 -0.83 4.55
CA LYS A 288 1.66 -2.07 4.14
C LYS A 288 1.24 -2.02 2.66
N SER A 289 0.84 -0.86 2.17
CA SER A 289 0.40 -0.68 0.78
C SER A 289 1.47 -1.04 -0.25
N VAL A 290 2.76 -0.92 0.08
CA VAL A 290 3.86 -1.33 -0.80
C VAL A 290 3.80 -2.84 -1.08
N GLU A 291 3.57 -3.65 -0.04
CA GLU A 291 3.42 -5.10 -0.19
C GLU A 291 2.14 -5.47 -0.92
N THR A 292 1.02 -4.85 -0.53
CA THR A 292 -0.29 -5.13 -1.13
C THR A 292 -0.28 -4.82 -2.63
N LEU A 293 0.27 -3.66 -3.04
CA LEU A 293 0.41 -3.29 -4.44
C LEU A 293 1.24 -4.28 -5.26
N ALA A 294 2.26 -4.86 -4.65
CA ALA A 294 3.08 -5.89 -5.31
C ALA A 294 2.29 -7.15 -5.68
N ARG A 295 1.21 -7.45 -4.94
CA ARG A 295 0.34 -8.63 -5.09
C ARG A 295 -0.94 -8.36 -5.88
N VAL A 296 -1.28 -7.09 -6.15
CA VAL A 296 -2.49 -6.71 -6.88
C VAL A 296 -2.57 -7.47 -8.21
N ASN A 297 -3.71 -8.12 -8.43
CA ASN A 297 -4.05 -8.80 -9.67
C ASN A 297 -5.30 -8.23 -10.34
N VAL A 298 -6.07 -7.39 -9.63
CA VAL A 298 -7.19 -6.61 -10.21
C VAL A 298 -7.04 -5.15 -9.80
N LEU A 299 -7.07 -4.25 -10.78
CA LEU A 299 -7.08 -2.82 -10.58
C LEU A 299 -8.42 -2.24 -11.03
N CYS A 300 -9.21 -1.79 -10.06
CA CYS A 300 -10.45 -1.04 -10.30
C CYS A 300 -10.09 0.44 -10.50
N VAL A 301 -10.54 1.01 -11.60
CA VAL A 301 -10.28 2.40 -11.96
C VAL A 301 -11.58 3.16 -12.16
N ASP A 302 -11.70 4.36 -11.60
CA ASP A 302 -12.74 5.29 -12.05
C ASP A 302 -12.33 5.93 -13.39
N LYS A 303 -13.31 6.32 -14.19
CA LYS A 303 -13.07 6.97 -15.48
C LYS A 303 -12.44 8.34 -15.31
N THR A 304 -13.12 9.19 -14.52
CA THR A 304 -12.77 10.61 -14.35
C THR A 304 -11.55 10.76 -13.46
N GLY A 305 -10.66 11.70 -13.79
CA GLY A 305 -9.45 11.95 -13.00
C GLY A 305 -8.37 10.86 -13.09
N THR A 306 -8.73 9.61 -13.45
CA THR A 306 -7.80 8.47 -13.57
C THR A 306 -7.48 8.14 -15.04
N ILE A 307 -8.47 7.70 -15.83
CA ILE A 307 -8.28 7.42 -17.26
C ILE A 307 -8.22 8.73 -18.05
N THR A 308 -9.08 9.68 -17.66
CA THR A 308 -9.15 11.01 -18.24
C THR A 308 -8.49 12.06 -17.35
N GLU A 309 -8.17 13.20 -17.92
CA GLU A 309 -7.75 14.37 -17.14
C GLU A 309 -8.93 14.88 -16.28
N PRO A 310 -8.67 15.50 -15.13
CA PRO A 310 -9.74 16.09 -14.29
C PRO A 310 -10.33 17.36 -14.92
N LYS A 311 -9.81 17.77 -16.08
CA LYS A 311 -10.27 18.92 -16.84
C LYS A 311 -11.35 18.47 -17.83
N MET A 312 -12.44 19.23 -17.90
CA MET A 312 -13.44 19.09 -18.94
C MET A 312 -13.17 20.10 -20.05
N SER A 313 -13.42 19.75 -21.31
CA SER A 313 -13.33 20.67 -22.45
C SER A 313 -14.61 20.64 -23.27
N VAL A 314 -15.01 21.81 -23.76
CA VAL A 314 -16.06 21.90 -24.75
C VAL A 314 -15.46 21.55 -26.11
N GLU A 315 -16.07 20.60 -26.82
CA GLU A 315 -15.69 20.23 -28.18
C GLU A 315 -16.34 21.18 -29.18
N ARG A 316 -17.65 21.34 -29.06
CA ARG A 316 -18.43 22.28 -29.88
C ARG A 316 -19.84 22.43 -29.32
N ALA A 317 -20.52 23.51 -29.72
CA ALA A 317 -21.97 23.62 -29.68
C ALA A 317 -22.61 23.08 -30.98
N VAL A 318 -23.81 22.52 -30.84
CA VAL A 318 -24.64 22.04 -31.96
C VAL A 318 -25.97 22.75 -31.92
N VAL A 319 -26.31 23.45 -33.00
CA VAL A 319 -27.55 24.20 -33.09
C VAL A 319 -28.72 23.27 -33.33
N SER A 320 -29.82 23.44 -32.60
CA SER A 320 -31.08 22.70 -32.83
C SER A 320 -31.78 23.25 -34.09
N LYS A 321 -32.49 22.37 -34.83
CA LYS A 321 -33.31 22.75 -35.96
C LYS A 321 -34.41 23.79 -35.65
N ASN A 322 -34.79 23.84 -34.38
CA ASN A 322 -35.85 24.74 -33.92
C ASN A 322 -35.35 26.10 -33.49
N PHE A 323 -34.00 26.30 -33.40
CA PHE A 323 -33.43 27.58 -33.02
C PHE A 323 -33.50 28.59 -34.16
N LYS A 324 -34.23 29.70 -33.92
CA LYS A 324 -34.44 30.81 -34.86
C LYS A 324 -33.47 31.99 -34.62
N GLY A 325 -32.56 31.89 -33.65
CA GLY A 325 -31.55 32.92 -33.34
C GLY A 325 -30.33 32.90 -34.26
N ASN A 326 -29.59 34.02 -34.31
CA ASN A 326 -28.46 34.15 -35.21
C ASN A 326 -27.15 33.57 -34.67
N ASN A 327 -26.96 33.48 -33.37
CA ASN A 327 -25.68 32.99 -32.76
C ASN A 327 -25.91 32.27 -31.42
N LEU A 328 -25.83 30.93 -31.42
CA LEU A 328 -25.95 30.11 -30.22
C LEU A 328 -24.73 30.29 -29.30
N ASP A 329 -23.52 30.43 -29.87
CA ASP A 329 -22.29 30.58 -29.10
C ASP A 329 -22.28 31.86 -28.25
N GLN A 330 -22.82 32.95 -28.82
CA GLN A 330 -22.99 34.21 -28.07
C GLN A 330 -23.99 34.11 -26.93
N LEU A 331 -25.09 33.36 -27.10
CA LEU A 331 -26.07 33.12 -26.02
C LEU A 331 -25.45 32.28 -24.89
N ILE A 332 -24.65 31.28 -25.25
CA ILE A 332 -23.92 30.48 -24.23
C ILE A 332 -22.87 31.36 -23.54
N GLY A 333 -22.24 32.29 -24.29
CA GLY A 333 -21.31 33.29 -23.72
C GLY A 333 -21.98 34.26 -22.76
N ASP A 334 -23.21 34.74 -23.05
CA ASP A 334 -24.02 35.55 -22.10
C ASP A 334 -24.36 34.79 -20.85
N PHE A 335 -24.71 33.49 -20.96
CA PHE A 335 -24.93 32.60 -19.84
C PHE A 335 -23.66 32.45 -19.01
N ALA A 336 -22.54 32.15 -19.65
CA ALA A 336 -21.26 31.99 -18.98
C ALA A 336 -20.85 33.26 -18.21
N ALA A 337 -20.93 34.41 -18.82
CA ALA A 337 -20.58 35.69 -18.21
C ALA A 337 -21.41 36.00 -16.95
N SER A 338 -22.61 35.45 -16.86
CA SER A 338 -23.54 35.67 -15.74
C SER A 338 -23.41 34.65 -14.61
N MET A 339 -22.79 33.49 -14.86
CA MET A 339 -22.68 32.39 -13.90
C MET A 339 -21.26 32.28 -13.32
N PRO A 340 -21.09 31.93 -12.03
CA PRO A 340 -19.76 31.68 -11.49
C PRO A 340 -19.15 30.39 -12.06
N ALA A 341 -17.83 30.40 -12.30
CA ALA A 341 -17.06 29.24 -12.77
C ALA A 341 -16.66 28.33 -11.59
N ASP A 342 -17.63 27.84 -10.85
CA ASP A 342 -17.46 27.10 -9.60
C ASP A 342 -17.17 25.60 -9.78
N ASN A 343 -17.52 25.05 -10.96
CA ASN A 343 -17.32 23.63 -11.26
C ASN A 343 -16.60 23.43 -12.63
N ALA A 344 -16.10 22.21 -12.88
CA ALA A 344 -15.32 21.88 -14.08
C ALA A 344 -16.10 22.10 -15.39
N THR A 345 -17.40 21.89 -15.38
CA THR A 345 -18.28 22.10 -16.56
C THR A 345 -18.39 23.59 -16.88
N MET A 346 -18.68 24.43 -15.88
CA MET A 346 -18.76 25.88 -16.06
C MET A 346 -17.41 26.50 -16.45
N LYS A 347 -16.29 26.01 -15.88
CA LYS A 347 -14.95 26.44 -16.32
C LYS A 347 -14.71 26.15 -17.79
N ALA A 348 -15.08 24.96 -18.26
CA ALA A 348 -14.94 24.60 -19.68
C ALA A 348 -15.82 25.46 -20.57
N ILE A 349 -17.05 25.78 -20.15
CA ILE A 349 -17.95 26.66 -20.88
C ILE A 349 -17.39 28.10 -20.96
N HIS A 350 -16.89 28.64 -19.83
CA HIS A 350 -16.24 29.96 -19.79
C HIS A 350 -14.98 30.03 -20.66
N GLU A 351 -14.14 29.00 -20.67
CA GLU A 351 -12.92 28.97 -21.50
C GLU A 351 -13.21 28.91 -22.99
N HIS A 352 -14.33 28.29 -23.39
CA HIS A 352 -14.68 28.09 -24.80
C HIS A 352 -15.52 29.23 -25.37
N PHE A 353 -16.55 29.71 -24.64
CA PHE A 353 -17.47 30.74 -25.08
C PHE A 353 -17.12 32.08 -24.42
N THR A 354 -16.23 32.81 -25.07
CA THR A 354 -15.71 34.09 -24.56
C THR A 354 -16.46 35.30 -25.11
N GLU A 355 -17.19 35.13 -26.24
CA GLU A 355 -17.97 36.21 -26.87
C GLU A 355 -19.35 36.31 -26.18
N ASN A 356 -19.68 37.45 -25.65
CA ASN A 356 -21.00 37.76 -25.08
C ASN A 356 -21.54 39.09 -25.58
N SER A 357 -22.84 39.30 -25.42
CA SER A 357 -23.51 40.53 -25.88
C SER A 357 -23.49 41.66 -24.84
N GLY A 358 -22.96 41.41 -23.65
CA GLY A 358 -22.97 42.38 -22.55
C GLY A 358 -24.33 42.52 -21.82
N LYS A 359 -25.32 41.64 -22.10
CA LYS A 359 -26.59 41.61 -21.38
C LYS A 359 -26.39 41.30 -19.91
N GLN A 360 -27.04 42.04 -19.03
CA GLN A 360 -27.03 41.76 -17.59
C GLN A 360 -28.15 40.77 -17.26
N ALA A 361 -27.84 39.81 -16.42
CA ALA A 361 -28.83 38.89 -15.84
C ALA A 361 -29.65 39.60 -14.75
N SER A 362 -30.95 39.41 -14.78
CA SER A 362 -31.88 39.83 -13.71
C SER A 362 -31.94 38.83 -12.55
N GLY A 363 -31.52 37.59 -12.79
CA GLY A 363 -31.40 36.52 -11.78
C GLY A 363 -30.60 35.34 -12.25
N ILE A 364 -30.09 34.56 -11.30
CA ILE A 364 -29.37 33.31 -11.57
C ILE A 364 -29.93 32.14 -10.76
N LEU A 365 -29.97 30.97 -11.34
CA LEU A 365 -30.30 29.71 -10.71
C LEU A 365 -29.05 28.83 -10.68
N PRO A 366 -28.41 28.67 -9.51
CA PRO A 366 -27.19 27.89 -9.41
C PRO A 366 -27.46 26.39 -9.65
N PHE A 367 -26.40 25.67 -10.05
CA PHE A 367 -26.46 24.22 -10.25
C PHE A 367 -26.71 23.51 -8.91
N THR A 368 -27.65 22.55 -8.91
CA THR A 368 -27.84 21.60 -7.82
C THR A 368 -27.74 20.17 -8.34
N SER A 369 -27.25 19.24 -7.50
CA SER A 369 -27.17 17.81 -7.86
C SER A 369 -28.55 17.17 -8.03
N VAL A 370 -29.59 17.77 -7.47
CA VAL A 370 -30.98 17.33 -7.61
C VAL A 370 -31.54 17.71 -8.96
N ASN A 371 -31.45 19.01 -9.33
CA ASN A 371 -32.02 19.54 -10.56
C ASN A 371 -31.13 19.23 -11.79
N LYS A 372 -29.80 19.12 -11.62
CA LYS A 372 -28.81 18.89 -12.68
C LYS A 372 -28.86 19.88 -13.83
N TYR A 373 -29.32 21.09 -13.60
CA TYR A 373 -29.28 22.22 -14.51
C TYR A 373 -29.02 23.53 -13.75
N SER A 374 -28.53 24.51 -14.50
CA SER A 374 -28.41 25.91 -14.06
C SER A 374 -29.22 26.80 -14.97
N GLY A 375 -29.65 27.97 -14.48
CA GLY A 375 -30.41 28.94 -15.24
C GLY A 375 -29.91 30.35 -15.09
N VAL A 376 -30.04 31.15 -16.15
CA VAL A 376 -29.82 32.59 -16.13
C VAL A 376 -31.08 33.27 -16.65
N ILE A 377 -31.63 34.21 -15.88
CA ILE A 377 -32.82 34.95 -16.17
C ILE A 377 -32.39 36.30 -16.74
N PHE A 378 -32.75 36.53 -18.01
CA PHE A 378 -32.63 37.81 -18.69
C PHE A 378 -34.01 38.43 -18.82
N ASP A 379 -34.10 39.72 -19.12
CA ASP A 379 -35.37 40.43 -19.26
C ASP A 379 -36.27 39.86 -20.35
N ASP A 380 -35.68 39.27 -21.41
CA ASP A 380 -36.36 38.74 -22.58
C ASP A 380 -36.52 37.21 -22.59
N ARG A 381 -35.77 36.46 -21.73
CA ARG A 381 -35.76 35.00 -21.73
C ARG A 381 -35.13 34.41 -20.47
N THR A 382 -35.43 33.14 -20.17
CA THR A 382 -34.72 32.32 -19.17
C THR A 382 -33.97 31.22 -19.88
N LEU A 383 -32.63 31.31 -19.85
CA LEU A 383 -31.77 30.32 -20.50
C LEU A 383 -31.36 29.27 -19.47
N LEU A 384 -31.54 27.99 -19.83
CA LEU A 384 -31.17 26.82 -19.03
C LEU A 384 -30.04 26.04 -19.71
N ILE A 385 -29.05 25.60 -18.95
CA ILE A 385 -28.04 24.65 -19.38
C ILE A 385 -27.98 23.50 -18.35
N GLY A 386 -28.16 22.26 -18.84
CA GLY A 386 -28.15 21.11 -17.92
C GLY A 386 -28.27 19.74 -18.58
N ALA A 387 -28.50 18.73 -17.77
CA ALA A 387 -28.68 17.34 -18.21
C ALA A 387 -29.98 17.21 -19.03
N PRO A 388 -29.94 16.59 -20.24
CA PRO A 388 -31.10 16.50 -21.11
C PRO A 388 -32.33 15.92 -20.42
N GLU A 389 -32.20 14.84 -19.70
CA GLU A 389 -33.30 14.17 -19.00
C GLU A 389 -34.00 15.05 -17.96
N MET A 390 -33.25 15.96 -17.33
CA MET A 390 -33.80 16.85 -16.30
C MET A 390 -34.42 18.11 -16.86
N VAL A 391 -33.88 18.63 -17.95
CA VAL A 391 -34.39 19.84 -18.62
C VAL A 391 -35.58 19.53 -19.48
N LEU A 392 -35.55 18.44 -20.25
CA LEU A 392 -36.63 18.04 -21.21
C LEU A 392 -37.79 17.31 -20.56
N ARG A 393 -37.55 16.52 -19.54
CA ARG A 393 -38.60 15.72 -18.80
C ARG A 393 -39.46 14.92 -19.80
N ASP A 394 -40.75 15.20 -19.92
CA ASP A 394 -41.71 14.50 -20.81
C ASP A 394 -41.34 14.68 -22.31
N GLN A 395 -40.59 15.72 -22.66
CA GLN A 395 -40.10 15.93 -24.02
C GLN A 395 -38.86 15.07 -24.36
N PHE A 396 -38.24 14.38 -23.39
CA PHE A 396 -36.95 13.66 -23.56
C PHE A 396 -37.00 12.62 -24.66
N GLU A 397 -38.06 11.83 -24.76
CA GLU A 397 -38.16 10.78 -25.79
C GLU A 397 -38.14 11.32 -27.21
N GLN A 398 -38.56 12.59 -27.43
CA GLN A 398 -38.53 13.23 -28.78
C GLN A 398 -37.11 13.53 -29.30
N TYR A 399 -36.15 13.67 -28.34
CA TYR A 399 -34.76 14.04 -28.66
C TYR A 399 -33.77 12.93 -28.33
N LYS A 400 -34.22 11.80 -27.79
CA LYS A 400 -33.41 10.69 -27.27
C LYS A 400 -32.39 10.17 -28.31
N ASP A 401 -32.84 9.88 -29.53
CA ASP A 401 -31.98 9.37 -30.59
C ASP A 401 -30.83 10.33 -30.91
N GLU A 402 -31.06 11.64 -30.80
CA GLU A 402 -30.05 12.66 -31.06
C GLU A 402 -29.00 12.69 -29.92
N PHE A 403 -29.42 12.59 -28.65
CA PHE A 403 -28.49 12.50 -27.53
C PHE A 403 -27.70 11.21 -27.56
N GLU A 404 -28.36 10.06 -27.78
CA GLU A 404 -27.73 8.75 -27.80
C GLU A 404 -26.67 8.68 -28.94
N ARG A 405 -26.91 9.32 -30.06
CA ARG A 405 -25.92 9.43 -31.12
C ARG A 405 -24.67 10.18 -30.68
N TYR A 406 -24.79 11.30 -29.94
CA TYR A 406 -23.63 12.04 -29.42
C TYR A 406 -23.01 11.31 -28.22
N ALA A 407 -23.80 10.74 -27.32
CA ALA A 407 -23.30 9.93 -26.22
C ALA A 407 -22.53 8.70 -26.73
N ALA A 408 -23.05 8.03 -27.79
CA ALA A 408 -22.35 6.93 -28.46
C ALA A 408 -21.03 7.36 -29.11
N THR A 409 -20.82 8.66 -29.39
CA THR A 409 -19.53 9.20 -29.80
C THR A 409 -18.61 9.56 -28.64
N GLY A 410 -19.04 9.36 -27.40
CA GLY A 410 -18.22 9.57 -26.19
C GLY A 410 -18.33 10.95 -25.57
N TYR A 411 -19.19 11.80 -26.06
CA TYR A 411 -19.43 13.13 -25.53
C TYR A 411 -20.44 13.10 -24.37
N ARG A 412 -20.21 13.94 -23.38
CA ARG A 412 -21.24 14.35 -22.44
C ARG A 412 -22.04 15.47 -23.09
N VAL A 413 -23.35 15.29 -23.20
CA VAL A 413 -24.24 16.25 -23.85
C VAL A 413 -24.94 17.07 -22.76
N LEU A 414 -24.85 18.39 -22.84
CA LEU A 414 -25.70 19.32 -22.12
C LEU A 414 -26.65 19.98 -23.12
N ILE A 415 -27.89 20.14 -22.67
CA ILE A 415 -28.88 20.88 -23.46
C ILE A 415 -28.82 22.37 -23.14
N VAL A 416 -29.01 23.19 -24.15
CA VAL A 416 -29.26 24.64 -24.07
C VAL A 416 -30.68 24.90 -24.46
N ALA A 417 -31.49 25.41 -23.54
CA ALA A 417 -32.91 25.60 -23.79
C ALA A 417 -33.42 26.91 -23.19
N ASN A 418 -34.48 27.47 -23.78
CA ASN A 418 -35.23 28.56 -23.24
C ASN A 418 -36.45 28.04 -22.43
N TYR A 419 -36.64 28.55 -21.25
CA TYR A 419 -37.81 28.22 -20.40
C TYR A 419 -38.80 29.39 -20.39
N PRO A 420 -40.05 29.19 -20.83
CA PRO A 420 -41.06 30.25 -20.94
C PRO A 420 -41.75 30.57 -19.60
N GLY A 421 -41.30 30.02 -18.51
CA GLY A 421 -41.83 30.27 -17.17
C GLY A 421 -40.97 31.23 -16.36
N VAL A 422 -41.49 31.65 -15.21
CA VAL A 422 -40.75 32.38 -14.19
C VAL A 422 -40.08 31.36 -13.26
N LEU A 423 -38.76 31.52 -13.02
CA LEU A 423 -38.01 30.73 -12.04
C LEU A 423 -37.47 31.67 -10.98
N THR A 424 -37.43 31.20 -9.75
CA THR A 424 -36.77 31.85 -8.63
C THR A 424 -35.87 30.87 -7.92
N GLU A 425 -35.01 31.34 -7.04
CA GLU A 425 -34.12 30.49 -6.25
C GLU A 425 -34.91 29.52 -5.37
N ASP A 426 -36.05 29.96 -4.86
CA ASP A 426 -36.95 29.17 -4.00
C ASP A 426 -37.87 28.22 -4.79
N ASP A 427 -38.23 28.57 -6.05
CA ASP A 427 -39.04 27.71 -6.93
C ASP A 427 -38.26 27.46 -8.24
N SER A 428 -37.43 26.44 -8.18
CA SER A 428 -36.57 26.00 -9.25
C SER A 428 -37.16 24.88 -10.11
N GLN A 429 -38.41 24.45 -9.87
CA GLN A 429 -39.03 23.35 -10.61
C GLN A 429 -39.55 23.78 -11.96
N LEU A 430 -39.17 23.04 -13.00
CA LEU A 430 -39.67 23.27 -14.35
C LEU A 430 -41.09 22.66 -14.47
N THR A 431 -42.10 23.49 -14.71
CA THR A 431 -43.49 23.06 -14.87
C THR A 431 -44.00 23.14 -16.29
N LYS A 432 -43.32 23.94 -17.15
CA LYS A 432 -43.69 24.13 -18.58
C LYS A 432 -42.68 23.44 -19.52
N PRO A 433 -43.08 23.10 -20.76
CA PRO A 433 -42.18 22.63 -21.79
C PRO A 433 -41.11 23.66 -22.10
N VAL A 434 -39.91 23.20 -22.44
CA VAL A 434 -38.77 24.05 -22.85
C VAL A 434 -38.63 24.13 -24.34
N GLU A 435 -38.09 25.24 -24.85
CA GLU A 435 -37.70 25.39 -26.24
C GLU A 435 -36.21 25.09 -26.41
N VAL A 436 -35.88 24.03 -27.16
CA VAL A 436 -34.49 23.57 -27.31
C VAL A 436 -33.76 24.45 -28.34
N TYR A 437 -32.68 25.12 -27.88
CA TYR A 437 -31.83 25.96 -28.76
C TYR A 437 -30.65 25.17 -29.33
N GLY A 438 -30.10 24.21 -28.58
CA GLY A 438 -29.01 23.39 -29.03
C GLY A 438 -28.40 22.54 -27.90
N TYR A 439 -27.21 22.06 -28.21
CA TYR A 439 -26.46 21.15 -27.31
C TYR A 439 -25.02 21.61 -27.18
N ILE A 440 -24.43 21.46 -26.01
CA ILE A 440 -23.00 21.58 -25.77
C ILE A 440 -22.43 20.18 -25.64
N LEU A 441 -21.48 19.84 -26.49
CA LEU A 441 -20.76 18.58 -26.45
C LEU A 441 -19.46 18.77 -25.65
N LEU A 442 -19.36 18.04 -24.54
CA LEU A 442 -18.17 18.09 -23.65
C LEU A 442 -17.45 16.75 -23.72
N SER A 443 -16.14 16.82 -23.59
CA SER A 443 -15.28 15.64 -23.46
C SER A 443 -14.32 15.82 -22.30
N ASN A 444 -13.91 14.69 -21.71
CA ASN A 444 -12.76 14.65 -20.82
C ASN A 444 -11.60 14.06 -21.62
N PRO A 445 -10.53 14.80 -21.88
CA PRO A 445 -9.37 14.28 -22.61
C PRO A 445 -8.80 13.04 -21.91
N ILE A 446 -8.54 11.99 -22.71
CA ILE A 446 -7.85 10.81 -22.18
C ILE A 446 -6.39 11.21 -21.92
N ARG A 447 -5.86 10.81 -20.76
CA ARG A 447 -4.44 11.05 -20.43
C ARG A 447 -3.54 10.43 -21.50
N LYS A 448 -2.53 11.15 -21.94
CA LYS A 448 -1.59 10.69 -22.99
C LYS A 448 -0.93 9.36 -22.64
N GLU A 449 -0.63 9.16 -21.35
CA GLU A 449 0.08 8.00 -20.81
C GLU A 449 -0.86 6.83 -20.47
N ALA A 450 -2.17 6.98 -20.57
CA ALA A 450 -3.14 5.98 -20.14
C ALA A 450 -2.94 4.65 -20.88
N LYS A 451 -2.78 4.69 -22.21
CA LYS A 451 -2.61 3.49 -23.03
C LYS A 451 -1.39 2.67 -22.62
N ASP A 452 -0.23 3.30 -22.48
CA ASP A 452 1.02 2.62 -22.13
C ASP A 452 0.93 2.03 -20.71
N THR A 453 0.28 2.76 -19.78
CA THR A 453 0.08 2.34 -18.41
C THR A 453 -0.82 1.11 -18.33
N PHE A 454 -1.97 1.09 -19.00
CA PHE A 454 -2.87 -0.07 -19.00
C PHE A 454 -2.29 -1.27 -19.76
N GLU A 455 -1.56 -1.03 -20.85
CA GLU A 455 -0.83 -2.10 -21.55
C GLU A 455 0.24 -2.73 -20.66
N TYR A 456 0.98 -1.94 -19.88
CA TYR A 456 1.91 -2.45 -18.89
C TYR A 456 1.21 -3.37 -17.88
N PHE A 457 0.09 -2.93 -17.28
CA PHE A 457 -0.65 -3.76 -16.32
C PHE A 457 -1.16 -5.05 -16.95
N ALA A 458 -1.68 -4.99 -18.18
CA ALA A 458 -2.13 -6.17 -18.90
C ALA A 458 -0.99 -7.18 -19.17
N LYS A 459 0.21 -6.70 -19.54
CA LYS A 459 1.43 -7.54 -19.68
C LYS A 459 1.87 -8.16 -18.35
N GLN A 460 1.63 -7.44 -17.25
CA GLN A 460 1.92 -7.92 -15.90
C GLN A 460 0.83 -8.84 -15.31
N GLY A 461 -0.20 -9.17 -16.09
CA GLY A 461 -1.30 -10.03 -15.67
C GLY A 461 -2.19 -9.42 -14.60
N VAL A 462 -2.31 -8.09 -14.59
CA VAL A 462 -3.27 -7.34 -13.77
C VAL A 462 -4.50 -7.07 -14.62
N GLU A 463 -5.66 -7.52 -14.16
CA GLU A 463 -6.93 -7.26 -14.80
C GLU A 463 -7.42 -5.87 -14.44
N ILE A 464 -7.92 -5.12 -15.44
CA ILE A 464 -8.47 -3.78 -15.25
C ILE A 464 -9.99 -3.86 -15.26
N LYS A 465 -10.63 -3.32 -14.23
CA LYS A 465 -12.08 -3.13 -14.12
C LYS A 465 -12.39 -1.64 -14.07
N VAL A 466 -13.18 -1.13 -15.02
CA VAL A 466 -13.60 0.27 -15.05
C VAL A 466 -14.95 0.39 -14.36
N ILE A 467 -15.05 1.23 -13.33
CA ILE A 467 -16.25 1.38 -12.51
C ILE A 467 -16.61 2.86 -12.42
N SER A 468 -17.63 3.29 -13.16
CA SER A 468 -17.99 4.71 -13.31
C SER A 468 -19.48 4.97 -13.11
N GLY A 469 -19.82 6.17 -12.63
CA GLY A 469 -21.20 6.65 -12.57
C GLY A 469 -21.80 7.05 -13.91
N ASP A 470 -20.97 7.13 -14.97
CA ASP A 470 -21.39 7.55 -16.30
C ASP A 470 -22.09 6.41 -17.08
N ASN A 471 -22.71 6.77 -18.20
CA ASN A 471 -23.34 5.81 -19.12
C ASN A 471 -22.37 4.71 -19.56
N PRO A 472 -22.74 3.41 -19.50
CA PRO A 472 -21.85 2.29 -19.76
C PRO A 472 -21.23 2.28 -21.17
N VAL A 473 -21.98 2.75 -22.19
CA VAL A 473 -21.48 2.84 -23.57
C VAL A 473 -20.34 3.87 -23.66
N THR A 474 -20.51 5.03 -23.03
CA THR A 474 -19.48 6.09 -22.98
C THR A 474 -18.23 5.61 -22.25
N VAL A 475 -18.41 4.93 -21.11
CA VAL A 475 -17.29 4.38 -20.31
C VAL A 475 -16.53 3.31 -21.11
N SER A 476 -17.24 2.39 -21.77
CA SER A 476 -16.68 1.34 -22.61
C SER A 476 -15.81 1.94 -23.75
N ARG A 477 -16.29 3.00 -24.38
CA ARG A 477 -15.56 3.67 -25.45
C ARG A 477 -14.26 4.32 -24.96
N VAL A 478 -14.33 5.06 -23.84
CA VAL A 478 -13.15 5.66 -23.21
C VAL A 478 -12.14 4.57 -22.79
N ALA A 479 -12.62 3.48 -22.20
CA ALA A 479 -11.79 2.35 -21.81
C ALA A 479 -11.10 1.70 -23.05
N LYS A 480 -11.82 1.55 -24.16
CA LYS A 480 -11.28 1.03 -25.41
C LYS A 480 -10.20 1.94 -26.02
N GLN A 481 -10.45 3.25 -26.02
CA GLN A 481 -9.45 4.24 -26.50
C GLN A 481 -8.20 4.27 -25.60
N ALA A 482 -8.37 4.04 -24.30
CA ALA A 482 -7.28 3.90 -23.34
C ALA A 482 -6.54 2.54 -23.44
N GLY A 483 -6.95 1.63 -24.33
CA GLY A 483 -6.27 0.34 -24.56
C GLY A 483 -6.59 -0.73 -23.51
N ILE A 484 -7.68 -0.59 -22.73
CA ILE A 484 -8.10 -1.57 -21.74
C ILE A 484 -8.67 -2.79 -22.44
N LYS A 485 -8.20 -3.99 -22.05
CA LYS A 485 -8.67 -5.27 -22.62
C LYS A 485 -10.13 -5.55 -22.24
N ASN A 486 -10.89 -6.17 -23.15
CA ASN A 486 -12.31 -6.52 -22.97
C ASN A 486 -13.20 -5.32 -22.61
N ALA A 487 -12.84 -4.11 -23.04
CA ALA A 487 -13.63 -2.91 -22.80
C ALA A 487 -15.02 -2.96 -23.49
N ASP A 488 -15.20 -3.82 -24.49
CA ASP A 488 -16.47 -4.15 -25.15
C ASP A 488 -17.44 -4.95 -24.29
N LYS A 489 -16.93 -5.60 -23.22
CA LYS A 489 -17.75 -6.29 -22.23
C LYS A 489 -18.19 -5.32 -21.14
N TYR A 490 -19.29 -4.63 -21.39
CA TYR A 490 -19.83 -3.65 -20.43
C TYR A 490 -21.25 -4.01 -20.00
N ILE A 491 -21.67 -3.48 -18.84
CA ILE A 491 -23.02 -3.65 -18.29
C ILE A 491 -23.46 -2.39 -17.56
N ASP A 492 -24.78 -2.15 -17.54
CA ASP A 492 -25.41 -1.16 -16.67
C ASP A 492 -25.55 -1.73 -15.25
N ALA A 493 -24.99 -1.05 -14.27
CA ALA A 493 -25.04 -1.50 -12.88
C ALA A 493 -26.44 -1.50 -12.28
N GLN A 494 -27.40 -0.83 -12.90
CA GLN A 494 -28.80 -0.83 -12.49
C GLN A 494 -29.53 -2.15 -12.85
N GLU A 495 -28.98 -2.91 -13.83
CA GLU A 495 -29.50 -4.21 -14.25
C GLU A 495 -28.99 -5.38 -13.41
N ILE A 496 -28.02 -5.14 -12.49
CA ILE A 496 -27.38 -6.18 -11.68
C ILE A 496 -28.21 -6.43 -10.42
N PRO A 497 -28.74 -7.64 -10.20
CA PRO A 497 -29.41 -8.00 -8.96
C PRO A 497 -28.42 -8.03 -7.78
N ASP A 498 -28.93 -7.95 -6.55
CA ASP A 498 -28.09 -7.85 -5.34
C ASP A 498 -27.16 -9.06 -5.09
N ASP A 499 -27.50 -10.23 -5.61
CA ASP A 499 -26.70 -11.47 -5.58
C ASP A 499 -25.87 -11.70 -6.85
N GLY A 500 -26.02 -10.86 -7.88
CA GLY A 500 -25.37 -11.04 -9.21
C GLY A 500 -23.97 -10.41 -9.34
N TYR A 501 -23.41 -9.77 -8.33
CA TYR A 501 -22.13 -9.05 -8.45
C TYR A 501 -20.94 -9.95 -8.77
N GLU A 502 -20.88 -11.17 -8.21
CA GLU A 502 -19.77 -12.10 -8.47
C GLU A 502 -19.75 -12.59 -9.92
N ASP A 503 -20.91 -12.83 -10.50
CA ASP A 503 -21.02 -13.21 -11.91
C ASP A 503 -20.77 -12.00 -12.84
N ALA A 504 -21.24 -10.83 -12.46
CA ALA A 504 -20.98 -9.60 -13.20
C ALA A 504 -19.48 -9.30 -13.32
N VAL A 505 -18.71 -9.39 -12.22
CA VAL A 505 -17.25 -9.10 -12.27
C VAL A 505 -16.46 -10.18 -13.03
N LYS A 506 -16.97 -11.42 -13.19
CA LYS A 506 -16.36 -12.45 -14.03
C LYS A 506 -16.57 -12.19 -15.52
N ASN A 507 -17.76 -11.73 -15.89
CA ASN A 507 -18.18 -11.64 -17.29
C ASN A 507 -17.88 -10.27 -17.93
N TYR A 508 -17.88 -9.18 -17.15
CA TYR A 508 -17.75 -7.80 -17.63
C TYR A 508 -16.48 -7.12 -17.10
N SER A 509 -15.96 -6.19 -17.88
CA SER A 509 -14.79 -5.37 -17.53
C SER A 509 -15.13 -3.91 -17.29
N VAL A 510 -16.29 -3.46 -17.77
CA VAL A 510 -16.74 -2.07 -17.67
C VAL A 510 -18.13 -2.01 -17.05
N PHE A 511 -18.28 -1.19 -16.02
CA PHE A 511 -19.52 -1.00 -15.28
C PHE A 511 -19.92 0.48 -15.32
N GLY A 512 -21.12 0.76 -15.86
CA GLY A 512 -21.64 2.13 -15.97
C GLY A 512 -22.82 2.37 -15.00
N ARG A 513 -23.20 3.62 -14.79
CA ARG A 513 -24.27 4.10 -13.89
C ARG A 513 -24.15 3.54 -12.47
N VAL A 514 -22.93 3.36 -12.00
CA VAL A 514 -22.63 2.75 -10.71
C VAL A 514 -22.82 3.77 -9.57
N LYS A 515 -23.61 3.40 -8.57
CA LYS A 515 -23.76 4.17 -7.33
C LYS A 515 -22.58 3.92 -6.36
N PRO A 516 -22.28 4.81 -5.40
CA PRO A 516 -21.18 4.65 -4.45
C PRO A 516 -21.20 3.31 -3.70
N GLU A 517 -22.36 2.87 -3.20
CA GLU A 517 -22.53 1.58 -2.54
C GLU A 517 -22.26 0.38 -3.47
N GLN A 518 -22.67 0.49 -4.73
CA GLN A 518 -22.39 -0.55 -5.72
C GLN A 518 -20.90 -0.66 -6.02
N LYS A 519 -20.12 0.47 -6.04
CA LYS A 519 -18.66 0.44 -6.16
C LYS A 519 -18.03 -0.45 -5.07
N ARG A 520 -18.50 -0.32 -3.83
CA ARG A 520 -18.08 -1.17 -2.70
C ARG A 520 -18.45 -2.65 -2.91
N LYS A 521 -19.67 -2.94 -3.41
CA LYS A 521 -20.12 -4.32 -3.69
C LYS A 521 -19.25 -5.00 -4.78
N PHE A 522 -18.86 -4.28 -5.84
CA PHE A 522 -17.95 -4.79 -6.88
C PHE A 522 -16.58 -5.17 -6.30
N VAL A 523 -15.98 -4.30 -5.49
CA VAL A 523 -14.70 -4.59 -4.83
C VAL A 523 -14.82 -5.84 -3.95
N LYS A 524 -15.89 -5.94 -3.14
CA LYS A 524 -16.15 -7.11 -2.28
C LYS A 524 -16.32 -8.40 -3.10
N ALA A 525 -17.05 -8.35 -4.21
CA ALA A 525 -17.25 -9.50 -5.10
C ALA A 525 -15.93 -10.00 -5.69
N LEU A 526 -15.06 -9.08 -6.14
CA LEU A 526 -13.71 -9.43 -6.62
C LEU A 526 -12.87 -10.08 -5.53
N GLN A 527 -12.91 -9.55 -4.30
CA GLN A 527 -12.19 -10.13 -3.15
C GLN A 527 -12.73 -11.53 -2.78
N ASN A 528 -14.04 -11.76 -2.82
CA ASN A 528 -14.66 -13.08 -2.58
C ASN A 528 -14.18 -14.13 -3.57
N LEU A 529 -13.82 -13.71 -4.78
CA LEU A 529 -13.23 -14.59 -5.82
C LEU A 529 -11.72 -14.82 -5.61
N GLY A 530 -11.14 -14.37 -4.49
CA GLY A 530 -9.72 -14.57 -4.15
C GLY A 530 -8.77 -13.55 -4.78
N ASN A 531 -9.28 -12.45 -5.32
CA ASN A 531 -8.43 -11.41 -5.91
C ASN A 531 -7.90 -10.43 -4.85
N THR A 532 -6.70 -9.92 -5.09
CA THR A 532 -6.14 -8.75 -4.39
C THR A 532 -6.45 -7.51 -5.21
N VAL A 533 -7.33 -6.67 -4.69
CA VAL A 533 -7.96 -5.58 -5.42
C VAL A 533 -7.36 -4.24 -5.03
N ALA A 534 -6.85 -3.49 -6.03
CA ALA A 534 -6.58 -2.06 -5.86
C ALA A 534 -7.72 -1.23 -6.43
N MET A 535 -8.04 -0.10 -5.78
CA MET A 535 -9.04 0.86 -6.25
C MET A 535 -8.43 2.25 -6.37
N THR A 536 -8.58 2.86 -7.55
CA THR A 536 -8.26 4.28 -7.73
C THR A 536 -9.52 5.11 -7.71
N GLY A 537 -9.46 6.27 -7.09
CA GLY A 537 -10.56 7.24 -7.06
C GLY A 537 -10.05 8.64 -6.78
N ASP A 538 -10.77 9.64 -7.25
CA ASP A 538 -10.49 11.07 -7.04
C ASP A 538 -11.66 11.81 -6.39
N GLY A 539 -12.83 11.16 -6.30
CA GLY A 539 -14.06 11.72 -5.79
C GLY A 539 -14.55 11.13 -4.46
N VAL A 540 -15.48 11.84 -3.84
CA VAL A 540 -16.19 11.41 -2.63
C VAL A 540 -16.90 10.06 -2.83
N ASN A 541 -17.44 9.84 -4.03
CA ASN A 541 -18.18 8.63 -4.41
C ASN A 541 -17.33 7.34 -4.41
N ASP A 542 -16.01 7.48 -4.39
CA ASP A 542 -15.07 6.35 -4.42
C ASP A 542 -14.64 5.90 -3.03
N ILE A 543 -14.82 6.73 -2.01
CA ILE A 543 -14.27 6.53 -0.66
C ILE A 543 -14.69 5.17 -0.07
N LEU A 544 -15.95 4.78 -0.22
CA LEU A 544 -16.44 3.50 0.30
C LEU A 544 -15.76 2.30 -0.38
N ALA A 545 -15.57 2.36 -1.69
CA ALA A 545 -14.86 1.34 -2.45
C ALA A 545 -13.35 1.34 -2.15
N MET A 546 -12.73 2.52 -2.04
CA MET A 546 -11.33 2.68 -1.68
C MET A 546 -11.01 2.11 -0.29
N LYS A 547 -11.86 2.35 0.70
CA LYS A 547 -11.71 1.75 2.04
C LYS A 547 -11.93 0.25 2.07
N LYS A 548 -12.75 -0.29 1.16
CA LYS A 548 -12.99 -1.73 1.05
C LYS A 548 -11.88 -2.45 0.31
N ALA A 549 -11.21 -1.80 -0.63
CA ALA A 549 -10.11 -2.37 -1.41
C ALA A 549 -8.91 -2.74 -0.54
N ASP A 550 -8.11 -3.72 -1.00
CA ASP A 550 -6.87 -4.12 -0.33
C ASP A 550 -5.82 -3.00 -0.40
N CYS A 551 -5.84 -2.22 -1.49
CA CYS A 551 -5.05 -1.00 -1.62
C CYS A 551 -5.85 0.10 -2.30
N SER A 552 -5.82 1.31 -1.74
CA SER A 552 -6.47 2.49 -2.28
C SER A 552 -5.45 3.53 -2.75
N ILE A 553 -5.73 4.13 -3.90
CA ILE A 553 -4.84 5.07 -4.58
C ILE A 553 -5.63 6.33 -4.94
N ALA A 554 -5.11 7.50 -4.56
CA ALA A 554 -5.70 8.78 -4.93
C ALA A 554 -4.73 9.66 -5.74
N MET A 555 -5.30 10.54 -6.53
CA MET A 555 -4.59 11.66 -7.17
C MET A 555 -4.59 12.87 -6.23
N ALA A 556 -3.48 13.58 -6.10
CA ALA A 556 -3.43 14.77 -5.24
C ALA A 556 -4.36 15.90 -5.72
N SER A 557 -4.69 15.93 -7.02
CA SER A 557 -5.69 16.85 -7.59
C SER A 557 -7.14 16.45 -7.30
N GLY A 558 -7.35 15.27 -6.70
CA GLY A 558 -8.68 14.79 -6.32
C GLY A 558 -9.22 15.48 -5.07
N ASN A 559 -10.40 15.04 -4.65
CA ASN A 559 -11.05 15.54 -3.44
C ASN A 559 -10.18 15.25 -2.19
N SER A 560 -10.11 16.21 -1.27
CA SER A 560 -9.31 16.09 -0.04
C SER A 560 -9.69 14.87 0.81
N ALA A 561 -10.97 14.53 0.86
CA ALA A 561 -11.46 13.35 1.59
C ALA A 561 -11.00 12.03 0.94
N ALA A 562 -10.98 11.94 -0.40
CA ALA A 562 -10.46 10.78 -1.12
C ALA A 562 -8.94 10.63 -0.91
N VAL A 563 -8.20 11.76 -0.95
CA VAL A 563 -6.75 11.79 -0.67
C VAL A 563 -6.46 11.28 0.75
N GLN A 564 -7.18 11.76 1.75
CA GLN A 564 -6.98 11.34 3.15
C GLN A 564 -7.42 9.89 3.41
N ALA A 565 -8.44 9.40 2.70
CA ALA A 565 -8.92 8.01 2.83
C ALA A 565 -8.02 7.00 2.11
N SER A 566 -7.12 7.45 1.23
CA SER A 566 -6.25 6.59 0.44
C SER A 566 -5.00 6.16 1.20
N GLN A 567 -4.45 5.01 0.81
CA GLN A 567 -3.18 4.49 1.32
C GLN A 567 -1.98 5.00 0.52
N VAL A 568 -2.21 5.31 -0.77
CA VAL A 568 -1.19 5.80 -1.70
C VAL A 568 -1.70 7.06 -2.38
N VAL A 569 -0.89 8.11 -2.42
CA VAL A 569 -1.22 9.38 -3.09
C VAL A 569 -0.18 9.68 -4.16
N LEU A 570 -0.64 9.93 -5.39
CA LEU A 570 0.18 10.41 -6.48
C LEU A 570 0.22 11.95 -6.43
N LEU A 571 1.32 12.52 -5.90
CA LEU A 571 1.43 13.94 -5.57
C LEU A 571 1.37 14.87 -6.79
N ASP A 572 1.83 14.40 -7.94
CA ASP A 572 1.74 15.12 -9.22
C ASP A 572 0.51 14.71 -10.05
N SER A 573 -0.39 13.92 -9.46
CA SER A 573 -1.60 13.41 -10.10
C SER A 573 -1.35 12.68 -11.43
N ASN A 574 -0.16 12.09 -11.58
CA ASN A 574 0.24 11.37 -12.78
C ASN A 574 0.09 9.85 -12.60
N PHE A 575 -0.97 9.29 -13.20
CA PHE A 575 -1.25 7.84 -13.13
C PHE A 575 -0.15 6.98 -13.79
N ALA A 576 0.63 7.51 -14.72
CA ALA A 576 1.75 6.81 -15.34
C ALA A 576 2.86 6.40 -14.35
N LYS A 577 2.84 6.88 -13.11
CA LYS A 577 3.76 6.44 -12.05
C LYS A 577 3.37 5.12 -11.41
N MET A 578 2.13 4.65 -11.59
CA MET A 578 1.64 3.41 -11.00
C MET A 578 2.49 2.16 -11.34
N PRO A 579 2.96 1.95 -12.59
CA PRO A 579 3.91 0.89 -12.89
C PRO A 579 5.16 0.91 -12.01
N GLN A 580 5.69 2.10 -11.71
CA GLN A 580 6.88 2.25 -10.86
C GLN A 580 6.58 1.91 -9.39
N VAL A 581 5.37 2.24 -8.91
CA VAL A 581 4.93 1.91 -7.54
C VAL A 581 4.79 0.40 -7.36
N VAL A 582 4.16 -0.29 -8.32
CA VAL A 582 4.03 -1.76 -8.31
C VAL A 582 5.40 -2.43 -8.41
N ASN A 583 6.29 -1.94 -9.28
CA ASN A 583 7.65 -2.47 -9.41
C ASN A 583 8.46 -2.31 -8.13
N GLU A 584 8.35 -1.18 -7.46
CA GLU A 584 8.99 -0.93 -6.16
C GLU A 584 8.50 -1.92 -5.11
N GLY A 585 7.19 -2.15 -5.03
CA GLY A 585 6.60 -3.15 -4.14
C GLY A 585 7.12 -4.57 -4.42
N ARG A 586 7.16 -4.97 -5.70
CA ARG A 586 7.69 -6.28 -6.11
C ARG A 586 9.16 -6.44 -5.76
N GLN A 587 9.97 -5.41 -5.99
CA GLN A 587 11.39 -5.42 -5.62
C GLN A 587 11.57 -5.69 -4.13
N VAL A 588 10.81 -4.99 -3.28
CA VAL A 588 10.88 -5.14 -1.82
C VAL A 588 10.51 -6.57 -1.41
N VAL A 589 9.36 -7.07 -1.84
CA VAL A 589 8.88 -8.40 -1.43
C VAL A 589 9.80 -9.50 -1.94
N ASN A 590 10.24 -9.46 -3.22
CA ASN A 590 11.15 -10.44 -3.79
C ASN A 590 12.51 -10.47 -3.06
N ASN A 591 13.06 -9.30 -2.73
CA ASN A 591 14.33 -9.20 -2.04
C ASN A 591 14.23 -9.69 -0.60
N ILE A 592 13.13 -9.37 0.11
CA ILE A 592 12.89 -9.89 1.46
C ILE A 592 12.70 -11.41 1.43
N GLN A 593 11.97 -11.97 0.45
CA GLN A 593 11.83 -13.42 0.32
C GLN A 593 13.18 -14.13 0.12
N ARG A 594 14.05 -13.59 -0.72
CA ARG A 594 15.40 -14.13 -0.92
C ARG A 594 16.23 -14.12 0.35
N SER A 595 16.27 -12.98 1.01
CA SER A 595 17.02 -12.83 2.25
C SER A 595 16.48 -13.71 3.36
N ALA A 596 15.15 -13.78 3.51
CA ALA A 596 14.50 -14.65 4.48
C ALA A 596 14.86 -16.13 4.23
N SER A 597 14.92 -16.56 2.96
CA SER A 597 15.33 -17.93 2.63
C SER A 597 16.76 -18.22 3.08
N LEU A 598 17.71 -17.30 2.88
CA LEU A 598 19.10 -17.47 3.34
C LEU A 598 19.18 -17.55 4.87
N PHE A 599 18.49 -16.67 5.60
CA PHE A 599 18.47 -16.70 7.07
C PHE A 599 17.89 -18.01 7.61
N LEU A 600 16.81 -18.50 7.01
CA LEU A 600 16.12 -19.70 7.50
C LEU A 600 16.90 -21.00 7.26
N VAL A 601 17.83 -21.07 6.31
CA VAL A 601 18.71 -22.26 6.12
C VAL A 601 19.44 -22.57 7.40
N LYS A 602 20.15 -21.57 7.97
CA LYS A 602 20.89 -21.72 9.23
C LYS A 602 19.98 -22.11 10.39
N ASN A 603 18.83 -21.47 10.46
CA ASN A 603 17.90 -21.69 11.56
C ASN A 603 17.31 -23.10 11.53
N ILE A 604 16.93 -23.60 10.35
CA ILE A 604 16.45 -24.97 10.14
C ILE A 604 17.56 -25.98 10.49
N PHE A 605 18.77 -25.75 10.00
CA PHE A 605 19.96 -26.55 10.35
C PHE A 605 20.13 -26.62 11.87
N SER A 606 20.26 -25.47 12.54
CA SER A 606 20.56 -25.41 13.98
C SER A 606 19.47 -26.05 14.81
N PHE A 607 18.20 -25.87 14.44
CA PHE A 607 17.06 -26.50 15.09
C PHE A 607 17.08 -28.02 14.96
N LEU A 608 17.25 -28.53 13.75
CA LEU A 608 17.30 -29.98 13.49
C LEU A 608 18.54 -30.63 14.14
N MET A 609 19.71 -29.95 14.07
CA MET A 609 20.94 -30.42 14.69
C MET A 609 20.87 -30.44 16.21
N ALA A 610 20.18 -29.46 16.82
CA ALA A 610 19.93 -29.46 18.26
C ALA A 610 19.05 -30.65 18.70
N ILE A 611 17.98 -30.96 17.94
CA ILE A 611 17.16 -32.15 18.18
C ILE A 611 17.97 -33.42 17.98
N PHE A 612 18.76 -33.53 16.92
CA PHE A 612 19.62 -34.68 16.66
C PHE A 612 20.64 -34.86 17.79
N SER A 613 21.25 -33.78 18.27
CA SER A 613 22.18 -33.83 19.41
C SER A 613 21.52 -34.37 20.68
N LEU A 614 20.29 -33.94 20.98
CA LEU A 614 19.52 -34.45 22.13
C LEU A 614 19.16 -35.96 22.00
N ILE A 615 18.73 -36.39 20.80
CA ILE A 615 18.35 -37.82 20.57
C ILE A 615 19.58 -38.72 20.65
N MET A 616 20.69 -38.31 20.06
CA MET A 616 21.93 -39.10 20.01
C MET A 616 22.79 -38.94 21.26
N VAL A 617 22.40 -38.08 22.20
CA VAL A 617 23.12 -37.73 23.45
C VAL A 617 24.56 -37.26 23.15
N ILE A 618 24.72 -36.41 22.13
CA ILE A 618 26.01 -35.82 21.71
C ILE A 618 26.00 -34.31 21.92
N ASN A 619 27.16 -33.72 22.10
CA ASN A 619 27.28 -32.27 22.19
C ASN A 619 27.06 -31.63 20.82
N TYR A 620 26.54 -30.42 20.81
CA TYR A 620 26.38 -29.65 19.56
C TYR A 620 27.75 -29.38 18.94
N PRO A 621 27.95 -29.68 17.63
CA PRO A 621 29.30 -29.82 17.05
C PRO A 621 30.00 -28.51 16.70
N LEU A 622 29.31 -27.38 16.74
CA LEU A 622 29.84 -26.07 16.35
C LEU A 622 30.03 -25.15 17.56
N GLN A 623 30.90 -24.14 17.39
CA GLN A 623 31.12 -23.04 18.32
C GLN A 623 30.39 -21.76 17.86
N PRO A 624 30.05 -20.80 18.77
CA PRO A 624 29.41 -19.53 18.43
C PRO A 624 30.20 -18.71 17.40
N SER A 625 31.52 -18.67 17.49
CA SER A 625 32.42 -18.00 16.55
C SER A 625 32.31 -18.56 15.12
N GLN A 626 32.23 -19.91 14.97
CA GLN A 626 32.04 -20.58 13.69
C GLN A 626 30.68 -20.24 13.06
N ILE A 627 29.62 -20.22 13.86
CA ILE A 627 28.27 -19.80 13.40
C ILE A 627 28.25 -18.34 12.96
N THR A 628 29.03 -17.48 13.65
CA THR A 628 29.17 -16.07 13.27
C THR A 628 29.84 -15.93 11.90
N LEU A 629 30.91 -16.70 11.61
CA LEU A 629 31.57 -16.71 10.30
C LEU A 629 30.58 -17.07 9.18
N ILE A 630 29.84 -18.18 9.35
CA ILE A 630 28.84 -18.62 8.39
C ILE A 630 27.76 -17.55 8.20
N SER A 631 27.23 -17.02 9.30
CA SER A 631 26.17 -16.00 9.28
C SER A 631 26.62 -14.71 8.57
N ALA A 632 27.87 -14.28 8.77
CA ALA A 632 28.37 -13.04 8.16
C ALA A 632 28.56 -13.17 6.63
N PHE A 633 29.21 -14.24 6.16
CA PHE A 633 29.64 -14.33 4.77
C PHE A 633 28.72 -15.13 3.84
N THR A 634 27.98 -16.12 4.35
CA THR A 634 27.04 -16.90 3.53
C THR A 634 25.61 -16.38 3.58
N ILE A 635 25.27 -15.55 4.61
CA ILE A 635 23.89 -15.06 4.84
C ILE A 635 23.84 -13.53 4.85
N GLY A 636 24.52 -12.89 5.81
CA GLY A 636 24.36 -11.46 6.08
C GLY A 636 24.83 -10.58 4.92
N LEU A 637 26.09 -10.71 4.52
CA LEU A 637 26.67 -9.94 3.43
C LEU A 637 25.93 -10.16 2.08
N PRO A 638 25.70 -11.40 1.61
CA PRO A 638 24.96 -11.60 0.37
C PRO A 638 23.50 -11.15 0.47
N SER A 639 22.82 -11.34 1.58
CA SER A 639 21.44 -10.87 1.77
C SER A 639 21.35 -9.35 1.66
N PHE A 640 22.29 -8.63 2.29
CA PHE A 640 22.33 -7.17 2.24
C PHE A 640 22.58 -6.67 0.81
N LEU A 641 23.56 -7.23 0.12
CA LEU A 641 23.89 -6.86 -1.26
C LEU A 641 22.75 -7.19 -2.22
N LEU A 642 22.15 -8.39 -2.13
CA LEU A 642 21.01 -8.80 -2.97
C LEU A 642 19.75 -7.97 -2.71
N ALA A 643 19.60 -7.39 -1.50
CA ALA A 643 18.50 -6.47 -1.21
C ALA A 643 18.57 -5.15 -2.01
N LEU A 644 19.74 -4.80 -2.55
CA LEU A 644 19.93 -3.63 -3.41
C LEU A 644 19.58 -3.90 -4.88
N GLU A 645 19.38 -5.16 -5.26
CA GLU A 645 19.08 -5.54 -6.65
C GLU A 645 17.67 -5.13 -7.05
N SER A 646 17.51 -4.62 -8.28
CA SER A 646 16.20 -4.38 -8.90
C SER A 646 15.61 -5.70 -9.38
N ASN A 647 14.63 -6.23 -8.65
CA ASN A 647 13.90 -7.45 -9.00
C ASN A 647 12.39 -7.18 -9.07
N HIS A 648 11.89 -7.02 -10.27
CA HIS A 648 10.48 -6.67 -10.55
C HIS A 648 9.61 -7.87 -10.97
N ASN A 649 10.10 -9.10 -10.77
CA ASN A 649 9.33 -10.30 -11.12
C ASN A 649 8.01 -10.33 -10.36
N ARG A 650 6.97 -10.87 -11.03
CA ARG A 650 5.65 -11.04 -10.43
C ARG A 650 5.74 -11.96 -9.21
N ILE A 651 5.15 -11.54 -8.10
CA ILE A 651 5.06 -12.35 -6.88
C ILE A 651 3.98 -13.41 -7.09
N ARG A 652 4.31 -14.66 -6.78
CA ARG A 652 3.39 -15.80 -6.84
C ARG A 652 3.35 -16.50 -5.49
N GLY A 653 2.16 -16.93 -5.06
CA GLY A 653 1.96 -17.68 -3.82
C GLY A 653 2.22 -16.87 -2.55
N GLN A 654 2.10 -17.55 -1.42
CA GLN A 654 2.24 -16.96 -0.08
C GLN A 654 3.71 -16.81 0.33
N PHE A 655 3.99 -15.89 1.26
CA PHE A 655 5.35 -15.57 1.68
C PHE A 655 6.08 -16.75 2.35
N ILE A 656 5.49 -17.33 3.40
CA ILE A 656 6.15 -18.42 4.18
C ILE A 656 6.39 -19.69 3.37
N PRO A 657 5.42 -20.24 2.62
CA PRO A 657 5.66 -21.41 1.78
C PRO A 657 6.80 -21.21 0.78
N ASN A 658 6.88 -20.03 0.15
CA ASN A 658 7.94 -19.71 -0.81
C ASN A 658 9.32 -19.64 -0.14
N VAL A 659 9.41 -19.07 1.04
CA VAL A 659 10.66 -18.96 1.79
C VAL A 659 11.12 -20.33 2.30
N LEU A 660 10.20 -21.15 2.84
CA LEU A 660 10.50 -22.47 3.34
C LEU A 660 10.90 -23.44 2.22
N ALA A 661 10.23 -23.41 1.07
CA ALA A 661 10.57 -24.27 -0.06
C ALA A 661 12.04 -24.07 -0.51
N ARG A 662 12.57 -22.86 -0.40
CA ARG A 662 13.96 -22.54 -0.74
C ARG A 662 14.96 -22.77 0.40
N ALA A 663 14.50 -22.72 1.67
CA ALA A 663 15.40 -22.85 2.81
C ALA A 663 15.55 -24.28 3.31
N ILE A 664 14.47 -25.11 3.26
CA ILE A 664 14.47 -26.50 3.75
C ILE A 664 15.55 -27.36 3.05
N PRO A 665 15.73 -27.30 1.72
CA PRO A 665 16.76 -28.12 1.06
C PRO A 665 18.16 -27.91 1.65
N GLY A 666 18.53 -26.64 1.88
CA GLY A 666 19.82 -26.30 2.48
C GLY A 666 19.93 -26.78 3.92
N GLY A 667 18.97 -26.40 4.77
CA GLY A 667 19.03 -26.71 6.19
C GLY A 667 18.97 -28.22 6.50
N VAL A 668 18.22 -28.99 5.72
CA VAL A 668 18.16 -30.47 5.84
C VAL A 668 19.45 -31.11 5.32
N THR A 669 19.99 -30.61 4.20
CA THR A 669 21.29 -31.11 3.67
C THR A 669 22.42 -30.87 4.66
N ASP A 670 22.49 -29.67 5.25
CA ASP A 670 23.45 -29.32 6.29
C ASP A 670 23.34 -30.26 7.51
N MET A 671 22.11 -30.47 7.98
CA MET A 671 21.85 -31.35 9.12
C MET A 671 22.31 -32.78 8.83
N LEU A 672 21.94 -33.33 7.67
CA LEU A 672 22.34 -34.71 7.29
C LEU A 672 23.87 -34.84 7.15
N ALA A 673 24.51 -33.89 6.46
CA ALA A 673 25.96 -33.89 6.24
C ALA A 673 26.74 -33.82 7.57
N VAL A 674 26.36 -32.89 8.45
CA VAL A 674 27.01 -32.72 9.76
C VAL A 674 26.68 -33.88 10.71
N SER A 675 25.48 -34.43 10.68
CA SER A 675 25.13 -35.60 11.49
C SER A 675 25.97 -36.83 11.08
N ILE A 676 26.14 -37.07 9.78
CA ILE A 676 27.01 -38.16 9.28
C ILE A 676 28.46 -37.88 9.67
N LEU A 677 28.94 -36.64 9.55
CA LEU A 677 30.31 -36.24 9.97
C LEU A 677 30.56 -36.56 11.44
N VAL A 678 29.64 -36.19 12.34
CA VAL A 678 29.79 -36.40 13.78
C VAL A 678 29.80 -37.89 14.12
N VAL A 679 28.89 -38.67 13.53
CA VAL A 679 28.84 -40.13 13.75
C VAL A 679 30.08 -40.83 13.17
N ALA A 680 30.45 -40.54 11.92
CA ALA A 680 31.63 -41.09 11.27
C ALA A 680 32.93 -40.69 11.98
N GLY A 681 33.01 -39.40 12.42
CA GLY A 681 34.14 -38.86 13.17
C GLY A 681 34.43 -39.64 14.47
N GLY A 682 33.38 -40.10 15.14
CA GLY A 682 33.50 -40.95 16.30
C GLY A 682 34.15 -42.34 15.98
N TYR A 683 33.79 -42.95 14.85
CA TYR A 683 34.33 -44.22 14.43
C TYR A 683 35.80 -44.15 13.93
N ILE A 684 36.17 -43.04 13.24
CA ILE A 684 37.54 -42.84 12.70
C ILE A 684 38.42 -42.04 13.64
N SER A 685 37.94 -41.73 14.84
CA SER A 685 38.65 -40.99 15.90
C SER A 685 39.16 -39.62 15.45
N LEU A 686 38.30 -38.83 14.85
CA LEU A 686 38.59 -37.42 14.54
C LEU A 686 38.62 -36.59 15.82
N ASP A 687 39.56 -35.64 15.90
CA ASP A 687 39.55 -34.68 17.00
C ASP A 687 38.32 -33.74 16.96
N HIS A 688 37.91 -33.28 18.12
CA HIS A 688 36.76 -32.41 18.23
C HIS A 688 36.87 -31.12 17.40
N ASN A 689 38.09 -30.56 17.31
CA ASN A 689 38.36 -29.39 16.50
C ASN A 689 38.30 -29.68 14.98
N ASP A 690 38.73 -30.88 14.57
CA ASP A 690 38.60 -31.36 13.20
C ASP A 690 37.14 -31.46 12.80
N VAL A 691 36.28 -32.00 13.67
CA VAL A 691 34.83 -32.11 13.43
C VAL A 691 34.22 -30.72 13.31
N GLY A 692 34.52 -29.77 14.20
CA GLY A 692 33.99 -28.42 14.18
C GLY A 692 34.38 -27.64 12.94
N THR A 693 35.68 -27.70 12.55
CA THR A 693 36.19 -27.03 11.33
C THR A 693 35.61 -27.67 10.07
N THR A 694 35.57 -29.01 9.98
CA THR A 694 34.96 -29.70 8.84
C THR A 694 33.47 -29.41 8.70
N ALA A 695 32.72 -29.39 9.81
CA ALA A 695 31.31 -29.01 9.81
C ALA A 695 31.12 -27.57 9.29
N THR A 696 31.97 -26.63 9.75
CA THR A 696 31.94 -25.24 9.27
C THR A 696 32.16 -25.16 7.76
N LEU A 697 33.14 -25.87 7.22
CA LEU A 697 33.42 -25.90 5.78
C LEU A 697 32.30 -26.55 4.97
N LEU A 698 31.64 -27.60 5.48
CA LEU A 698 30.44 -28.20 4.86
C LEU A 698 29.27 -27.19 4.81
N LEU A 699 28.98 -26.52 5.90
CA LEU A 699 27.93 -25.51 5.98
C LEU A 699 28.20 -24.33 5.03
N VAL A 700 29.46 -23.91 4.90
CA VAL A 700 29.87 -22.90 3.91
C VAL A 700 29.63 -23.42 2.49
N ALA A 701 29.97 -24.66 2.19
CA ALA A 701 29.78 -25.24 0.86
C ALA A 701 28.30 -25.36 0.49
N VAL A 702 27.44 -25.85 1.40
CA VAL A 702 25.98 -25.90 1.19
C VAL A 702 25.41 -24.50 1.13
N GLY A 703 25.85 -23.57 1.98
CA GLY A 703 25.48 -22.15 1.91
C GLY A 703 25.77 -21.52 0.55
N ALA A 704 26.91 -21.88 -0.07
CA ALA A 704 27.26 -21.48 -1.44
C ALA A 704 26.27 -22.05 -2.48
N MET A 705 25.86 -23.31 -2.35
CA MET A 705 24.86 -23.92 -3.22
C MET A 705 23.51 -23.26 -3.09
N VAL A 706 23.08 -22.95 -1.87
CA VAL A 706 21.84 -22.21 -1.60
C VAL A 706 21.90 -20.81 -2.20
N LEU A 707 23.01 -20.08 -2.00
CA LEU A 707 23.20 -18.74 -2.57
C LEU A 707 23.14 -18.77 -4.09
N TYR A 708 23.76 -19.78 -4.73
CA TYR A 708 23.69 -19.98 -6.16
C TYR A 708 22.23 -20.26 -6.62
N HIS A 709 21.55 -21.18 -5.97
CA HIS A 709 20.16 -21.55 -6.29
C HIS A 709 19.22 -20.35 -6.19
N ILE A 710 19.32 -19.56 -5.12
CA ILE A 710 18.50 -18.35 -4.89
C ILE A 710 18.86 -17.23 -5.89
N SER A 711 20.10 -17.20 -6.36
CA SER A 711 20.59 -16.19 -7.31
C SER A 711 20.37 -16.57 -8.77
N ALA A 712 19.89 -17.78 -9.08
CA ALA A 712 19.59 -18.21 -10.45
C ALA A 712 18.38 -17.43 -11.04
N PRO A 713 18.38 -17.10 -12.35
CA PRO A 713 19.52 -17.13 -13.28
C PRO A 713 20.56 -16.05 -12.90
N LEU A 714 21.85 -16.40 -13.04
CA LEU A 714 22.94 -15.50 -12.70
C LEU A 714 23.02 -14.31 -13.66
N ASN A 715 23.13 -13.11 -13.10
CA ASN A 715 23.51 -11.89 -13.80
C ASN A 715 24.85 -11.35 -13.26
N LYS A 716 25.40 -10.32 -13.91
CA LYS A 716 26.69 -9.73 -13.51
C LYS A 716 26.71 -9.26 -12.05
N PHE A 717 25.61 -8.68 -11.57
CA PHE A 717 25.51 -8.19 -10.19
C PHE A 717 25.50 -9.36 -9.18
N ARG A 718 24.70 -10.41 -9.42
CA ARG A 718 24.62 -11.60 -8.56
C ARG A 718 25.95 -12.36 -8.52
N ALA A 719 26.62 -12.49 -9.68
CA ALA A 719 27.95 -13.08 -9.76
C ALA A 719 28.97 -12.26 -8.95
N LEU A 720 28.90 -10.93 -9.00
CA LEU A 720 29.77 -10.05 -8.19
C LEU A 720 29.47 -10.23 -6.67
N VAL A 721 28.19 -10.31 -6.28
CA VAL A 721 27.83 -10.56 -4.89
C VAL A 721 28.40 -11.88 -4.39
N MET A 722 28.25 -12.95 -5.16
CA MET A 722 28.85 -14.24 -4.84
C MET A 722 30.38 -14.14 -4.71
N PHE A 723 31.04 -13.51 -5.68
CA PHE A 723 32.48 -13.33 -5.66
C PHE A 723 32.96 -12.58 -4.40
N ILE A 724 32.31 -11.44 -4.06
CA ILE A 724 32.64 -10.66 -2.85
C ILE A 724 32.46 -11.49 -1.60
N SER A 725 31.36 -12.25 -1.51
CA SER A 725 31.05 -13.08 -0.35
C SER A 725 32.09 -14.18 -0.16
N PHE A 726 32.46 -14.87 -1.22
CA PHE A 726 33.49 -15.93 -1.16
C PHE A 726 34.90 -15.40 -0.95
N LEU A 727 35.26 -14.26 -1.55
CA LEU A 727 36.54 -13.61 -1.32
C LEU A 727 36.65 -13.17 0.15
N GLY A 728 35.58 -12.53 0.70
CA GLY A 728 35.57 -12.14 2.10
C GLY A 728 35.68 -13.33 3.05
N LEU A 729 34.96 -14.42 2.76
CA LEU A 729 35.06 -15.68 3.51
C LEU A 729 36.50 -16.29 3.45
N LEU A 730 37.09 -16.36 2.26
CA LEU A 730 38.47 -16.87 2.09
C LEU A 730 39.48 -16.06 2.89
N LEU A 731 39.37 -14.72 2.82
CA LEU A 731 40.22 -13.82 3.61
C LEU A 731 40.01 -14.02 5.11
N ALA A 732 38.75 -14.21 5.57
CA ALA A 732 38.44 -14.49 6.97
C ALA A 732 39.02 -15.83 7.42
N ILE A 733 38.98 -16.89 6.60
CA ILE A 733 39.59 -18.19 6.90
C ILE A 733 41.11 -18.09 6.97
N ILE A 734 41.74 -17.31 6.09
CA ILE A 734 43.22 -17.22 6.06
C ILE A 734 43.75 -16.34 7.21
N PHE A 735 43.16 -15.17 7.44
CA PHE A 735 43.69 -14.15 8.35
C PHE A 735 43.04 -14.13 9.72
N LEU A 736 41.84 -14.69 9.86
CA LEU A 736 41.05 -14.64 11.10
C LEU A 736 40.67 -16.03 11.63
N HIS A 737 41.37 -17.09 11.20
CA HIS A 737 41.08 -18.48 11.61
C HIS A 737 41.02 -18.63 13.14
N ASP A 738 41.96 -18.00 13.89
CA ASP A 738 41.98 -18.08 15.34
C ASP A 738 40.74 -17.42 15.99
N LEU A 739 40.26 -16.31 15.41
CA LEU A 739 39.06 -15.60 15.88
C LEU A 739 37.79 -16.44 15.70
N PHE A 740 37.75 -17.21 14.61
CA PHE A 740 36.61 -18.07 14.29
C PHE A 740 36.82 -19.52 14.73
N SER A 741 37.82 -19.79 15.58
CA SER A 741 38.11 -21.12 16.14
C SER A 741 38.24 -22.20 15.07
N LEU A 742 38.88 -21.87 13.94
CA LEU A 742 39.19 -22.81 12.88
C LEU A 742 40.61 -23.34 13.07
N THR A 743 40.77 -24.66 12.88
CA THR A 743 42.07 -25.35 12.97
C THR A 743 42.44 -25.97 11.63
N ILE A 744 43.70 -26.28 11.47
CA ILE A 744 44.17 -27.05 10.30
C ILE A 744 43.60 -28.47 10.47
N ILE A 745 42.84 -28.92 9.47
CA ILE A 745 42.18 -30.25 9.51
C ILE A 745 43.14 -31.35 9.09
N SER A 746 42.98 -32.52 9.71
CA SER A 746 43.76 -33.71 9.39
C SER A 746 43.42 -34.31 8.01
N ASP A 747 44.34 -35.12 7.43
CA ASP A 747 44.12 -35.79 6.14
C ASP A 747 42.83 -36.63 6.14
N LYS A 748 42.50 -37.27 7.29
CA LYS A 748 41.25 -38.03 7.47
C LYS A 748 40.03 -37.11 7.35
N ALA A 749 40.07 -35.93 7.98
CA ALA A 749 39.01 -34.95 7.94
C ALA A 749 38.83 -34.37 6.52
N ILE A 750 39.92 -34.15 5.78
CA ILE A 750 39.86 -33.72 4.37
C ILE A 750 39.14 -34.77 3.52
N PHE A 751 39.48 -36.04 3.68
CA PHE A 751 38.83 -37.13 2.94
C PHE A 751 37.31 -37.16 3.24
N VAL A 752 36.92 -37.10 4.51
CA VAL A 752 35.54 -37.07 4.91
C VAL A 752 34.81 -35.84 4.35
N LEU A 753 35.44 -34.66 4.40
CA LEU A 753 34.91 -33.42 3.82
C LEU A 753 34.61 -33.60 2.33
N LEU A 754 35.52 -34.16 1.54
CA LEU A 754 35.30 -34.36 0.10
C LEU A 754 34.14 -35.32 -0.18
N VAL A 755 34.09 -36.44 0.53
CA VAL A 755 32.97 -37.41 0.38
C VAL A 755 31.63 -36.79 0.73
N LEU A 756 31.58 -36.12 1.88
CA LEU A 756 30.32 -35.47 2.33
C LEU A 756 29.92 -34.28 1.46
N PHE A 757 30.90 -33.55 0.90
CA PHE A 757 30.61 -32.49 -0.07
C PHE A 757 29.94 -33.06 -1.35
N CYS A 758 30.44 -34.16 -1.89
CA CYS A 758 29.80 -34.83 -3.04
C CYS A 758 28.40 -35.35 -2.71
N ALA A 759 28.22 -35.95 -1.53
CA ALA A 759 26.92 -36.40 -1.06
C ALA A 759 25.95 -35.22 -0.85
N ALA A 760 26.39 -34.13 -0.20
CA ALA A 760 25.60 -32.94 0.06
C ALA A 760 25.13 -32.27 -1.26
N THR A 761 25.98 -32.23 -2.31
CA THR A 761 25.55 -31.68 -3.61
C THR A 761 24.41 -32.49 -4.22
N THR A 762 24.44 -33.80 -4.09
CA THR A 762 23.41 -34.70 -4.62
C THR A 762 22.11 -34.57 -3.82
N ILE A 763 22.20 -34.59 -2.49
CA ILE A 763 21.05 -34.45 -1.58
C ILE A 763 20.39 -33.10 -1.79
N PHE A 764 21.15 -32.01 -1.83
CA PHE A 764 20.64 -30.65 -2.03
C PHE A 764 19.89 -30.52 -3.36
N ARG A 765 20.45 -31.01 -4.47
CA ARG A 765 19.80 -30.99 -5.78
C ARG A 765 18.50 -31.81 -5.79
N TRP A 766 18.47 -32.96 -5.15
CA TRP A 766 17.30 -33.80 -5.08
C TRP A 766 16.18 -33.15 -4.25
N LEU A 767 16.50 -32.63 -3.06
CA LEU A 767 15.56 -31.93 -2.19
C LEU A 767 15.01 -30.65 -2.83
N SER A 768 15.89 -29.85 -3.47
CA SER A 768 15.48 -28.63 -4.16
C SER A 768 14.45 -28.92 -5.26
N ARG A 769 14.70 -29.95 -6.10
CA ARG A 769 13.73 -30.34 -7.15
C ARG A 769 12.38 -30.78 -6.60
N ILE A 770 12.35 -31.47 -5.47
CA ILE A 770 11.10 -31.90 -4.84
C ILE A 770 10.34 -30.68 -4.33
N LEU A 771 11.03 -29.79 -3.60
CA LEU A 771 10.38 -28.64 -2.98
C LEU A 771 10.00 -27.55 -3.98
N ASP A 772 10.75 -27.34 -5.06
CA ASP A 772 10.32 -26.49 -6.17
C ASP A 772 9.03 -27.03 -6.83
N GLY A 773 8.91 -28.36 -6.97
CA GLY A 773 7.67 -29.01 -7.42
C GLY A 773 6.50 -28.76 -6.47
N VAL A 774 6.72 -28.94 -5.17
CA VAL A 774 5.70 -28.70 -4.14
C VAL A 774 5.31 -27.21 -4.10
N GLN A 775 6.27 -26.30 -4.22
CA GLN A 775 6.01 -24.85 -4.26
C GLN A 775 5.08 -24.50 -5.42
N GLU A 776 5.32 -25.01 -6.63
CA GLU A 776 4.47 -24.72 -7.79
C GLU A 776 3.06 -25.29 -7.60
N VAL A 777 2.93 -26.46 -6.98
CA VAL A 777 1.62 -27.03 -6.59
C VAL A 777 0.88 -26.08 -5.64
N LEU A 778 1.55 -25.58 -4.60
CA LEU A 778 0.95 -24.65 -3.63
C LEU A 778 0.52 -23.34 -4.29
N VAL A 779 1.33 -22.82 -5.24
CA VAL A 779 1.00 -21.59 -6.00
C VAL A 779 -0.26 -21.80 -6.84
N VAL A 780 -0.38 -22.94 -7.53
CA VAL A 780 -1.57 -23.24 -8.35
C VAL A 780 -2.78 -23.50 -7.47
N PHE A 781 -2.60 -24.16 -6.31
CA PHE A 781 -3.68 -24.37 -5.34
C PHE A 781 -4.23 -23.05 -4.77
N ASP A 782 -3.35 -22.10 -4.47
CA ASP A 782 -3.72 -20.75 -3.99
C ASP A 782 -4.55 -19.97 -5.03
N GLN A 783 -4.28 -20.20 -6.33
CA GLN A 783 -4.98 -19.54 -7.44
C GLN A 783 -6.34 -20.18 -7.80
N LYS A 784 -6.46 -21.50 -7.76
CA LYS A 784 -7.65 -22.24 -8.25
C LYS A 784 -8.54 -22.81 -7.14
N GLY A 785 -8.09 -22.79 -5.88
CA GLY A 785 -8.85 -23.35 -4.76
C GLY A 785 -9.07 -24.87 -4.83
N LYS A 786 -10.17 -25.33 -4.22
CA LYS A 786 -10.50 -26.78 -4.11
C LYS A 786 -10.93 -27.45 -5.43
N ASN A 787 -11.10 -26.70 -6.50
CA ASN A 787 -11.60 -27.21 -7.80
C ASN A 787 -10.50 -27.73 -8.72
N MET A 788 -9.36 -28.18 -8.18
CA MET A 788 -8.23 -28.68 -8.97
C MET A 788 -8.38 -30.20 -9.24
N THR A 789 -8.02 -30.59 -10.46
CA THR A 789 -7.90 -31.99 -10.84
C THR A 789 -6.51 -32.54 -10.46
N PHE A 790 -6.42 -33.85 -10.23
CA PHE A 790 -5.14 -34.52 -9.95
C PHE A 790 -4.12 -34.34 -11.10
N ALA A 791 -4.61 -34.27 -12.34
CA ALA A 791 -3.77 -34.05 -13.52
C ALA A 791 -3.09 -32.65 -13.49
N GLU A 792 -3.83 -31.61 -13.11
CA GLU A 792 -3.29 -30.25 -12.98
C GLU A 792 -2.27 -30.12 -11.84
N LEU A 793 -2.49 -30.84 -10.72
CA LEU A 793 -1.53 -30.93 -9.62
C LEU A 793 -0.23 -31.59 -10.08
N HIS A 794 -0.34 -32.70 -10.81
CA HIS A 794 0.83 -33.41 -11.34
C HIS A 794 1.60 -32.56 -12.35
N GLU A 795 0.90 -31.89 -13.24
CA GLU A 795 1.52 -30.98 -14.22
C GLU A 795 2.24 -29.81 -13.56
N ALA A 796 1.61 -29.19 -12.53
CA ALA A 796 2.25 -28.12 -11.73
C ALA A 796 3.53 -28.63 -11.05
N TYR A 797 3.47 -29.82 -10.42
CA TYR A 797 4.63 -30.45 -9.80
C TYR A 797 5.78 -30.68 -10.80
N GLN A 798 5.48 -31.19 -11.99
CA GLN A 798 6.47 -31.45 -13.03
C GLN A 798 7.08 -30.15 -13.58
N ARG A 799 6.30 -29.08 -13.70
CA ARG A 799 6.80 -27.75 -14.12
C ARG A 799 7.78 -27.19 -13.08
N GLY A 800 7.44 -27.25 -11.79
CA GLY A 800 8.32 -26.80 -10.73
C GLY A 800 9.66 -27.52 -10.72
N ARG A 801 9.66 -28.86 -10.89
CA ARG A 801 10.88 -29.67 -10.95
C ARG A 801 11.82 -29.33 -12.10
N LYS A 802 11.32 -28.80 -13.20
CA LYS A 802 12.09 -28.47 -14.42
C LYS A 802 12.63 -27.06 -14.43
N SER A 803 12.19 -26.18 -13.52
CA SER A 803 12.39 -24.73 -13.65
C SER A 803 13.78 -24.24 -13.27
N VAL A 804 14.61 -25.00 -12.59
CA VAL A 804 15.83 -24.47 -11.92
C VAL A 804 17.13 -25.16 -12.37
N TRP A 805 17.11 -26.31 -13.02
CA TRP A 805 18.32 -27.07 -13.39
C TRP A 805 18.42 -27.37 -14.89
#